data_9fc5493a39ac73ee497713938d4e119f
#
_entry.id   9fc5493a39ac73ee497713938d4e119f
#
_cell.length_a   1.000
_cell.length_b   1.000
_cell.length_c   1.000
_cell.angle_alpha   90.00
_cell.angle_beta   90.00
_cell.angle_gamma   90.00
#
_symmetry.space_group_name_H-M   'P 1'
#
loop_
_entity.id
_entity.type
_entity.pdbx_description
1 polymer ?
#
loop_
_entity_poly.entity_id
_entity_poly.type
_entity_poly.pdbx_seq_one_letter_code
_entity_poly.pdbx_strand_id
1 'polypeptide(L)'
;MTMRIHRAVRTLSLLLALSMLLSVSAISSAAETPAPSVLTVSDSTLALVDRDQDFTATLTVDASVLGDASPDAWAAGLTWYLTREEGFQDGTLYPYYYPGDRLDRWQVWNNGEGGDALFTLGDAAASSSGGKVTVTLPFTAGSFTGINGDSSKNRNAWPSFIGTYTLSARSGDTVVAETDMTVNAYDSYVRYDDIDESIQDIIDEALPGRYITVTTFGQSEGGRDQYYVTLSDSKASVDAFQAMNAIAETAPASLQDKLEKGSMGDYRVPFFLNNVHPDEDPGVDAQLNVLRALATQETVTYNTLTGFKDKSVDISEMFAPDVLDLGITGLGSQKFTRDAEGNIQDNTGVNDASELYTISGDITLKVDDILDDIIFVICPNENPDGRTYNTRRNDNGFDLNRDASNQTQNETTNLVQVINDWNPVVFAELHGYMTEFLVEPCTPPHEPNLEYDLLVKNFALGSEAFGTAALGTMSATREEHPDTLYWSYYMPLRDDYDPSTMHWSAWDDLCTNYGPSYAMLNCGSLGYTIETPYNNEASTDLFEYGVYGLIDYVMEHKDDIYHNQLEFFRRGIENEDHRDSMEKWYVDVNNKQLQSDTWRVPYEENDNYFPEYYVIPVDAASQRDPADAYAMGRFLLRNGVRVSSLDTDTAVGGVTYRAGSLVVDMHQAKRNYANAVLWEGADASASGFPDLYSESVTNFPAMRGFDCIPIAAEGAFDGKLTEVSTVTGRSQLTGTAGDVVILSNNGSEAVRAVNALLDAGRTVSLITSGDHKGDFALSLASYETVADDFVLSATRTAESPAASAIRKPTLFLAGRYDAFSGAKLTEGYFAQWFRDGYGFRNYRNVYSNGTSNYDIETYIDQLG
;
A
#
# COMPACT_ATOMS: atom_id res chain seq x y z
N MET A 1 -14.29 -14.06 -23.14
CA MET A 1 -14.00 -14.82 -24.37
C MET A 1 -12.54 -15.30 -24.41
N THR A 2 -11.65 -14.67 -23.72
CA THR A 2 -10.21 -15.00 -23.57
C THR A 2 -9.95 -16.14 -22.56
N MET A 3 -10.71 -16.23 -21.46
CA MET A 3 -10.59 -17.31 -20.46
C MET A 3 -10.87 -18.75 -20.99
N ARG A 4 -11.70 -18.89 -22.00
CA ARG A 4 -11.95 -20.24 -22.61
C ARG A 4 -10.78 -20.75 -23.45
N ILE A 5 -9.83 -19.91 -23.81
CA ILE A 5 -8.69 -20.31 -24.64
C ILE A 5 -7.58 -20.90 -23.76
N HIS A 6 -7.37 -20.44 -22.54
CA HIS A 6 -6.35 -20.98 -21.64
C HIS A 6 -6.68 -22.39 -21.12
N ARG A 7 -7.95 -22.67 -20.78
CA ARG A 7 -8.37 -24.04 -20.43
C ARG A 7 -8.21 -25.03 -21.60
N ALA A 8 -8.46 -24.59 -22.83
CA ALA A 8 -8.27 -25.43 -24.01
C ALA A 8 -6.80 -25.75 -24.30
N VAL A 9 -5.88 -24.85 -23.97
CA VAL A 9 -4.44 -25.05 -24.17
C VAL A 9 -3.85 -26.01 -23.12
N ARG A 10 -4.24 -25.91 -21.82
CA ARG A 10 -3.80 -26.85 -20.78
C ARG A 10 -4.32 -28.27 -21.02
N THR A 11 -5.57 -28.41 -21.42
CA THR A 11 -6.16 -29.74 -21.75
C THR A 11 -5.53 -30.34 -23.02
N LEU A 12 -5.11 -29.49 -23.97
CA LEU A 12 -4.46 -29.95 -25.19
C LEU A 12 -3.01 -30.37 -24.93
N SER A 13 -2.30 -29.70 -24.00
CA SER A 13 -0.96 -30.08 -23.58
C SER A 13 -0.93 -31.40 -22.82
N LEU A 14 -1.91 -31.68 -21.93
CA LEU A 14 -2.03 -32.97 -21.27
C LEU A 14 -2.40 -34.09 -22.24
N LEU A 15 -3.24 -33.83 -23.25
CA LEU A 15 -3.60 -34.82 -24.27
C LEU A 15 -2.47 -35.07 -25.27
N LEU A 16 -1.61 -34.11 -25.56
CA LEU A 16 -0.41 -34.32 -26.37
C LEU A 16 0.66 -35.14 -25.61
N ALA A 17 0.84 -34.89 -24.32
CA ALA A 17 1.73 -35.69 -23.48
C ALA A 17 1.25 -37.14 -23.36
N LEU A 18 -0.07 -37.38 -23.26
CA LEU A 18 -0.64 -38.72 -23.20
C LEU A 18 -0.63 -39.42 -24.55
N SER A 19 -0.67 -38.71 -25.68
CA SER A 19 -0.64 -39.32 -27.02
C SER A 19 0.76 -39.66 -27.52
N MET A 20 1.81 -39.09 -26.96
CA MET A 20 3.20 -39.48 -27.24
C MET A 20 3.62 -40.77 -26.49
N LEU A 21 2.87 -41.19 -25.46
CA LEU A 21 3.11 -42.41 -24.71
C LEU A 21 2.45 -43.66 -25.32
N LEU A 22 1.68 -43.56 -26.41
CA LEU A 22 0.90 -44.65 -26.98
C LEU A 22 1.27 -45.10 -28.39
N SER A 23 2.36 -44.62 -28.97
CA SER A 23 2.74 -45.03 -30.32
C SER A 23 4.22 -45.46 -30.44
N VAL A 24 4.55 -46.58 -29.80
CA VAL A 24 5.60 -47.50 -30.29
C VAL A 24 5.29 -48.91 -29.76
N SER A 25 4.60 -49.69 -30.52
CA SER A 25 4.67 -51.12 -30.42
C SER A 25 5.03 -51.73 -31.77
N ALA A 26 6.34 -51.95 -31.93
CA ALA A 26 6.83 -52.89 -32.91
C ALA A 26 8.02 -53.66 -32.36
N ILE A 27 7.85 -54.91 -32.33
CA ILE A 27 8.65 -55.97 -31.77
C ILE A 27 10.08 -55.96 -32.36
N SER A 28 11.08 -55.88 -31.51
CA SER A 28 12.37 -56.56 -31.73
C SER A 28 12.96 -56.92 -30.36
N SER A 29 13.40 -58.13 -30.19
CA SER A 29 14.11 -58.64 -29.03
C SER A 29 15.46 -57.92 -28.89
N ALA A 30 15.48 -56.87 -28.13
CA ALA A 30 16.65 -56.17 -27.64
C ALA A 30 16.61 -56.17 -26.12
N ALA A 31 17.73 -56.26 -25.47
CA ALA A 31 17.88 -56.18 -24.02
C ALA A 31 16.97 -55.12 -23.43
N GLU A 32 16.23 -55.43 -22.36
CA GLU A 32 15.36 -54.51 -21.66
C GLU A 32 16.13 -53.21 -21.37
N THR A 33 15.70 -52.13 -21.98
CA THR A 33 16.22 -50.78 -21.63
C THR A 33 15.89 -50.60 -20.16
N PRO A 34 16.83 -50.24 -19.28
CA PRO A 34 16.53 -50.01 -17.88
C PRO A 34 15.37 -49.01 -17.75
N ALA A 35 14.45 -49.26 -16.88
CA ALA A 35 13.37 -48.34 -16.64
C ALA A 35 13.97 -46.95 -16.21
N PRO A 36 13.43 -45.83 -16.71
CA PRO A 36 13.98 -44.54 -16.37
C PRO A 36 14.08 -44.34 -14.87
N SER A 37 15.16 -43.75 -14.39
CA SER A 37 15.31 -43.31 -13.00
C SER A 37 14.25 -42.27 -12.70
N VAL A 38 13.66 -42.33 -11.50
CA VAL A 38 12.61 -41.40 -11.06
C VAL A 38 13.02 -40.81 -9.72
N LEU A 39 12.97 -39.49 -9.63
CA LEU A 39 13.11 -38.74 -8.38
C LEU A 39 11.78 -38.07 -8.06
N THR A 40 11.36 -38.20 -6.82
CA THR A 40 10.19 -37.48 -6.24
C THR A 40 10.58 -36.91 -4.90
N VAL A 41 9.87 -35.91 -4.46
CA VAL A 41 9.99 -35.31 -3.14
C VAL A 41 8.63 -35.35 -2.45
N SER A 42 8.62 -35.46 -1.12
CA SER A 42 7.39 -35.58 -0.32
C SER A 42 6.47 -34.36 -0.50
N ASP A 43 7.07 -33.20 -0.61
CA ASP A 43 6.43 -31.93 -0.96
C ASP A 43 7.32 -31.23 -2.00
N SER A 44 6.72 -30.69 -3.03
CA SER A 44 7.42 -29.95 -4.09
C SER A 44 7.50 -28.45 -3.84
N THR A 45 6.91 -27.96 -2.74
CA THR A 45 6.90 -26.55 -2.36
C THR A 45 7.72 -26.31 -1.11
N LEU A 46 8.56 -25.28 -1.14
CA LEU A 46 9.30 -24.76 0.00
C LEU A 46 8.85 -23.31 0.23
N ALA A 47 8.38 -23.02 1.43
CA ALA A 47 7.97 -21.68 1.85
C ALA A 47 9.06 -20.97 2.65
N LEU A 48 9.43 -19.75 2.26
CA LEU A 48 10.53 -19.00 2.88
C LEU A 48 10.20 -18.48 4.27
N VAL A 49 8.91 -18.16 4.50
CA VAL A 49 8.41 -17.64 5.80
C VAL A 49 8.30 -18.77 6.83
N ASP A 50 7.93 -19.97 6.37
CA ASP A 50 7.70 -21.12 7.25
C ASP A 50 9.04 -21.70 7.74
N ARG A 51 9.03 -22.25 8.94
CA ARG A 51 10.25 -22.74 9.59
C ARG A 51 10.28 -24.27 9.66
N ASP A 52 11.49 -24.81 9.59
CA ASP A 52 11.77 -26.23 9.89
C ASP A 52 10.89 -27.20 9.08
N GLN A 53 10.81 -26.97 7.75
CA GLN A 53 10.03 -27.78 6.85
C GLN A 53 10.78 -29.09 6.54
N ASP A 54 10.15 -30.24 6.78
CA ASP A 54 10.71 -31.55 6.57
C ASP A 54 10.35 -32.11 5.19
N PHE A 55 11.36 -32.55 4.45
CA PHE A 55 11.24 -33.14 3.14
C PHE A 55 11.84 -34.55 3.11
N THR A 56 11.33 -35.37 2.20
CA THR A 56 11.93 -36.67 1.87
C THR A 56 12.07 -36.80 0.35
N ALA A 57 13.29 -36.75 -0.15
CA ALA A 57 13.57 -37.11 -1.55
C ALA A 57 13.62 -38.62 -1.71
N THR A 58 12.90 -39.15 -2.71
CA THR A 58 12.84 -40.59 -3.03
C THR A 58 13.30 -40.80 -4.45
N LEU A 59 14.47 -41.45 -4.59
CA LEU A 59 15.06 -41.82 -5.87
C LEU A 59 14.84 -43.33 -6.13
N THR A 60 14.22 -43.65 -7.24
CA THR A 60 14.04 -45.07 -7.69
C THR A 60 14.83 -45.30 -8.98
N VAL A 61 15.71 -46.24 -8.97
CA VAL A 61 16.57 -46.61 -10.10
C VAL A 61 16.52 -48.13 -10.37
N ASP A 62 16.94 -48.51 -11.57
CA ASP A 62 17.19 -49.93 -11.88
C ASP A 62 18.45 -50.44 -11.13
N ALA A 63 18.41 -51.66 -10.58
CA ALA A 63 19.50 -52.19 -9.77
C ALA A 63 20.83 -52.33 -10.56
N SER A 64 20.77 -52.34 -11.90
CA SER A 64 21.96 -52.42 -12.76
C SER A 64 22.86 -51.19 -12.63
N VAL A 65 22.36 -50.06 -12.15
CA VAL A 65 23.16 -48.80 -11.96
C VAL A 65 24.17 -48.94 -10.82
N LEU A 66 23.95 -49.89 -9.90
CA LEU A 66 24.83 -50.11 -8.76
C LEU A 66 26.22 -50.63 -9.13
N GLY A 67 26.34 -51.36 -10.27
CA GLY A 67 27.53 -52.15 -10.57
C GLY A 67 27.84 -53.12 -9.45
N ASP A 68 29.04 -53.02 -8.88
CA ASP A 68 29.48 -53.91 -7.77
C ASP A 68 29.22 -53.32 -6.38
N ALA A 69 28.58 -52.15 -6.28
CA ALA A 69 28.31 -51.48 -5.00
C ALA A 69 27.07 -52.07 -4.32
N SER A 70 27.10 -52.13 -2.99
CA SER A 70 25.85 -52.36 -2.26
C SER A 70 24.90 -51.18 -2.35
N PRO A 71 23.57 -51.37 -2.21
CA PRO A 71 22.63 -50.27 -2.25
C PRO A 71 22.97 -49.14 -1.28
N ASP A 72 23.34 -49.48 -0.02
CA ASP A 72 23.72 -48.45 0.98
C ASP A 72 25.03 -47.72 0.60
N ALA A 73 26.05 -48.44 0.08
CA ALA A 73 27.28 -47.83 -0.34
C ALA A 73 27.09 -46.91 -1.55
N TRP A 74 26.20 -47.25 -2.47
CA TRP A 74 25.86 -46.43 -3.61
C TRP A 74 25.04 -45.21 -3.18
N ALA A 75 24.04 -45.37 -2.29
CA ALA A 75 23.26 -44.29 -1.76
C ALA A 75 24.12 -43.27 -1.02
N ALA A 76 25.08 -43.73 -0.22
CA ALA A 76 26.01 -42.83 0.51
C ALA A 76 26.99 -42.10 -0.43
N GLY A 77 27.16 -42.55 -1.65
CA GLY A 77 27.97 -41.92 -2.68
C GLY A 77 27.24 -40.89 -3.54
N LEU A 78 25.90 -40.77 -3.37
CA LEU A 78 25.13 -39.76 -4.09
C LEU A 78 25.34 -38.36 -3.50
N THR A 79 25.30 -37.39 -4.40
CA THR A 79 25.28 -35.96 -4.05
C THR A 79 23.99 -35.34 -4.55
N TRP A 80 23.43 -34.44 -3.75
CA TRP A 80 22.14 -33.82 -3.99
C TRP A 80 22.34 -32.34 -4.26
N TYR A 81 21.62 -31.83 -5.25
CA TYR A 81 21.72 -30.46 -5.71
C TYR A 81 20.34 -29.84 -5.79
N LEU A 82 20.26 -28.56 -5.42
CA LEU A 82 19.10 -27.71 -5.66
C LEU A 82 19.60 -26.52 -6.47
N THR A 83 19.21 -26.46 -7.75
CA THR A 83 19.73 -25.48 -8.70
C THR A 83 18.61 -24.77 -9.42
N ARG A 84 18.88 -23.55 -9.89
CA ARG A 84 17.97 -22.75 -10.68
C ARG A 84 18.58 -22.52 -12.06
N GLU A 85 17.79 -22.70 -13.15
CA GLU A 85 18.28 -22.62 -14.52
C GLU A 85 18.83 -21.23 -14.86
N GLU A 86 18.16 -20.18 -14.40
CA GLU A 86 18.58 -18.81 -14.65
C GLU A 86 19.76 -18.35 -13.79
N GLY A 87 20.15 -19.15 -12.81
CA GLY A 87 21.14 -18.76 -11.81
C GLY A 87 20.62 -17.60 -10.92
N PHE A 88 21.45 -17.17 -9.99
CA PHE A 88 21.18 -15.99 -9.18
C PHE A 88 21.85 -14.78 -9.81
N GLN A 89 21.16 -13.64 -9.84
CA GLN A 89 21.77 -12.40 -10.26
C GLN A 89 22.90 -12.03 -9.29
N ASP A 90 24.06 -11.66 -9.85
CA ASP A 90 25.21 -11.24 -9.05
C ASP A 90 24.82 -10.15 -8.05
N GLY A 91 25.08 -10.38 -6.77
CA GLY A 91 24.86 -9.42 -5.69
C GLY A 91 23.46 -9.44 -5.04
N THR A 92 22.50 -10.18 -5.58
CA THR A 92 21.14 -10.19 -5.02
C THR A 92 21.03 -10.91 -3.69
N LEU A 93 21.82 -11.97 -3.48
CA LEU A 93 21.80 -12.73 -2.22
C LEU A 93 22.94 -12.39 -1.27
N TYR A 94 23.99 -11.78 -1.79
CA TYR A 94 25.12 -11.34 -0.99
C TYR A 94 24.75 -10.04 -0.24
N PRO A 95 25.08 -9.88 1.04
CA PRO A 95 25.96 -10.72 1.85
C PRO A 95 25.27 -11.77 2.72
N TYR A 96 24.00 -12.07 2.54
CA TYR A 96 23.21 -12.83 3.50
C TYR A 96 23.17 -14.33 3.27
N TYR A 97 23.16 -14.77 2.01
CA TYR A 97 23.00 -16.16 1.66
C TYR A 97 24.05 -16.59 0.64
N TYR A 98 24.55 -17.79 0.81
CA TYR A 98 25.34 -18.45 -0.23
C TYR A 98 24.43 -19.43 -0.97
N PRO A 99 24.07 -19.17 -2.23
CA PRO A 99 23.31 -20.10 -3.04
C PRO A 99 24.24 -21.24 -3.46
N GLY A 100 24.36 -22.25 -2.62
CA GLY A 100 25.05 -23.46 -3.00
C GLY A 100 24.35 -24.12 -4.18
N ASP A 101 25.12 -24.76 -5.06
CA ASP A 101 24.56 -25.70 -6.02
C ASP A 101 24.23 -27.04 -5.35
N ARG A 102 25.05 -27.49 -4.43
CA ARG A 102 24.79 -28.66 -3.61
C ARG A 102 23.93 -28.32 -2.41
N LEU A 103 22.96 -29.23 -2.10
CA LEU A 103 22.00 -29.02 -1.03
C LEU A 103 22.69 -28.82 0.34
N ASP A 104 23.78 -29.55 0.60
CA ASP A 104 24.58 -29.46 1.82
C ASP A 104 25.53 -28.25 1.88
N ARG A 105 25.51 -27.36 0.89
CA ARG A 105 26.34 -26.14 0.84
C ARG A 105 25.55 -24.85 0.93
N TRP A 106 24.25 -24.92 0.88
CA TRP A 106 23.41 -23.75 1.09
C TRP A 106 23.58 -23.27 2.53
N GLN A 107 23.97 -22.02 2.67
CA GLN A 107 24.26 -21.41 3.98
C GLN A 107 23.68 -20.02 4.08
N VAL A 108 23.29 -19.64 5.31
CA VAL A 108 23.06 -18.24 5.67
C VAL A 108 24.42 -17.56 5.73
N TRP A 109 24.59 -16.49 5.00
CA TRP A 109 25.87 -15.78 4.91
C TRP A 109 25.89 -14.59 5.86
N ASN A 110 26.73 -14.61 6.85
CA ASN A 110 26.83 -13.54 7.84
C ASN A 110 28.08 -12.68 7.58
N ASN A 111 27.87 -11.50 6.94
CA ASN A 111 28.92 -10.49 6.68
C ASN A 111 30.19 -11.04 6.02
N GLY A 112 30.07 -11.98 5.10
CA GLY A 112 31.21 -12.55 4.35
C GLY A 112 31.88 -13.75 5.04
N GLU A 113 31.37 -14.18 6.19
CA GLU A 113 31.77 -15.42 6.86
C GLU A 113 30.65 -16.47 6.72
N GLY A 114 31.00 -17.73 6.48
CA GLY A 114 30.03 -18.83 6.37
C GLY A 114 29.18 -18.91 7.65
N GLY A 115 27.87 -19.06 7.48
CA GLY A 115 26.88 -19.15 8.52
C GLY A 115 26.26 -20.55 8.66
N ASP A 116 25.10 -20.61 9.31
CA ASP A 116 24.36 -21.85 9.50
C ASP A 116 23.89 -22.45 8.17
N ALA A 117 23.81 -23.78 8.11
CA ALA A 117 23.31 -24.50 6.94
C ALA A 117 21.80 -24.22 6.75
N LEU A 118 21.39 -23.89 5.54
CA LEU A 118 19.97 -23.73 5.19
C LEU A 118 19.26 -25.07 5.10
N PHE A 119 19.95 -26.12 4.71
CA PHE A 119 19.42 -27.48 4.65
C PHE A 119 20.22 -28.43 5.54
N THR A 120 19.50 -29.12 6.41
CA THR A 120 20.08 -30.22 7.20
C THR A 120 19.70 -31.53 6.57
N LEU A 121 20.71 -32.30 6.11
CA LEU A 121 20.51 -33.58 5.49
C LEU A 121 20.63 -34.70 6.53
N GLY A 122 19.66 -35.60 6.53
CA GLY A 122 19.76 -36.87 7.25
C GLY A 122 20.53 -37.93 6.47
N ASP A 123 20.63 -39.11 7.05
CA ASP A 123 21.30 -40.25 6.42
C ASP A 123 20.45 -40.82 5.25
N ALA A 124 21.06 -40.94 4.10
CA ALA A 124 20.39 -41.60 2.97
C ALA A 124 20.25 -43.11 3.25
N ALA A 125 19.04 -43.63 3.13
CA ALA A 125 18.73 -45.06 3.33
C ALA A 125 18.38 -45.69 1.98
N ALA A 126 18.85 -46.93 1.76
CA ALA A 126 18.53 -47.64 0.54
C ALA A 126 17.80 -48.99 0.80
N SER A 127 16.92 -49.33 -0.11
CA SER A 127 16.23 -50.64 -0.13
C SER A 127 16.18 -51.20 -1.54
N SER A 128 16.16 -52.50 -1.66
CA SER A 128 16.10 -53.21 -2.95
C SER A 128 14.90 -54.13 -3.03
N SER A 129 14.13 -54.03 -4.10
CA SER A 129 12.98 -54.91 -4.36
C SER A 129 12.68 -54.95 -5.84
N GLY A 130 12.42 -56.18 -6.34
CA GLY A 130 11.93 -56.37 -7.71
C GLY A 130 12.87 -55.87 -8.81
N GLY A 131 14.22 -55.89 -8.59
CA GLY A 131 15.21 -55.41 -9.55
C GLY A 131 15.38 -53.87 -9.54
N LYS A 132 14.76 -53.18 -8.59
CA LYS A 132 14.91 -51.72 -8.38
C LYS A 132 15.56 -51.45 -7.04
N VAL A 133 16.22 -50.33 -6.95
CA VAL A 133 16.74 -49.74 -5.72
C VAL A 133 16.03 -48.40 -5.49
N THR A 134 15.53 -48.26 -4.27
CA THR A 134 14.94 -47.04 -3.79
C THR A 134 15.86 -46.42 -2.72
N VAL A 135 16.26 -45.18 -2.92
CA VAL A 135 17.02 -44.39 -1.96
C VAL A 135 16.13 -43.27 -1.43
N THR A 136 16.06 -43.14 -0.12
CA THR A 136 15.37 -42.04 0.55
C THR A 136 16.37 -41.16 1.25
N LEU A 137 16.28 -39.84 1.04
CA LEU A 137 17.04 -38.83 1.74
C LEU A 137 16.07 -37.93 2.47
N PRO A 138 15.99 -37.97 3.82
CA PRO A 138 15.31 -36.94 4.56
C PRO A 138 16.19 -35.69 4.64
N PHE A 139 15.58 -34.52 4.52
CA PHE A 139 16.24 -33.25 4.75
C PHE A 139 15.25 -32.23 5.29
N THR A 140 15.76 -31.31 6.10
CA THR A 140 14.96 -30.22 6.68
C THR A 140 15.45 -28.89 6.08
N ALA A 141 14.55 -28.09 5.57
CA ALA A 141 14.84 -26.69 5.26
C ALA A 141 14.81 -25.90 6.55
N GLY A 142 15.92 -25.32 6.92
CA GLY A 142 16.01 -24.42 8.07
C GLY A 142 15.38 -23.08 7.78
N SER A 143 15.26 -22.27 8.81
CA SER A 143 14.67 -20.94 8.72
C SER A 143 15.50 -20.01 7.84
N PHE A 144 14.93 -19.58 6.73
CA PHE A 144 15.43 -18.44 5.96
C PHE A 144 15.32 -17.12 6.74
N THR A 145 14.60 -17.10 7.84
CA THR A 145 14.42 -15.94 8.74
C THR A 145 15.50 -15.82 9.80
N GLY A 146 16.49 -16.72 9.82
CA GLY A 146 17.33 -17.02 10.95
C GLY A 146 18.55 -16.14 11.21
N ILE A 147 18.83 -15.09 10.44
CA ILE A 147 19.93 -14.21 10.81
C ILE A 147 19.46 -13.28 11.93
N ASN A 148 19.73 -13.65 13.17
CA ASN A 148 19.42 -12.89 14.37
C ASN A 148 17.93 -12.71 14.72
N GLY A 149 17.03 -13.50 14.16
CA GLY A 149 15.59 -13.39 14.44
C GLY A 149 14.93 -12.12 13.90
N ASP A 150 15.64 -11.32 13.11
CA ASP A 150 15.12 -10.10 12.51
C ASP A 150 14.55 -10.41 11.11
N SER A 151 13.24 -10.62 11.08
CA SER A 151 12.51 -10.91 9.82
C SER A 151 12.60 -9.77 8.80
N SER A 152 12.78 -8.53 9.24
CA SER A 152 12.85 -7.37 8.34
C SER A 152 14.06 -7.40 7.41
N LYS A 153 15.17 -8.00 7.83
CA LYS A 153 16.38 -8.12 7.00
C LYS A 153 16.27 -9.19 5.92
N ASN A 154 15.47 -10.21 6.16
CA ASN A 154 15.31 -11.35 5.26
C ASN A 154 14.36 -11.04 4.11
N ARG A 155 13.36 -10.20 4.32
CA ARG A 155 12.37 -9.78 3.32
C ARG A 155 13.01 -9.28 2.01
N ASN A 156 14.10 -8.56 2.09
CA ASN A 156 14.79 -8.02 0.92
C ASN A 156 15.51 -9.09 0.09
N ALA A 157 15.84 -10.25 0.66
CA ALA A 157 16.49 -11.34 -0.03
C ALA A 157 15.47 -12.33 -0.65
N TRP A 158 14.29 -12.45 -0.08
CA TRP A 158 13.28 -13.42 -0.49
C TRP A 158 12.88 -13.36 -1.96
N PRO A 159 12.66 -12.19 -2.58
CA PRO A 159 12.32 -12.12 -3.99
C PRO A 159 13.31 -12.83 -4.91
N SER A 160 14.58 -12.88 -4.50
CA SER A 160 15.64 -13.56 -5.24
C SER A 160 15.60 -15.07 -5.12
N PHE A 161 14.93 -15.61 -4.09
CA PHE A 161 14.77 -17.05 -3.90
C PHE A 161 13.53 -17.61 -4.55
N ILE A 162 12.47 -16.82 -4.69
CA ILE A 162 11.19 -17.28 -5.23
C ILE A 162 11.35 -17.72 -6.67
N GLY A 163 10.82 -18.91 -7.00
CA GLY A 163 10.83 -19.45 -8.33
C GLY A 163 10.97 -20.97 -8.39
N THR A 164 11.16 -21.50 -9.59
CA THR A 164 11.28 -22.92 -9.82
C THR A 164 12.75 -23.35 -9.76
N TYR A 165 12.99 -24.45 -9.04
CA TYR A 165 14.28 -25.08 -8.82
C TYR A 165 14.23 -26.51 -9.30
N THR A 166 15.40 -27.05 -9.64
CA THR A 166 15.56 -28.46 -9.94
C THR A 166 16.32 -29.14 -8.81
N LEU A 167 15.65 -30.06 -8.10
CA LEU A 167 16.30 -30.98 -7.19
C LEU A 167 16.85 -32.16 -7.98
N SER A 168 18.15 -32.42 -7.91
CA SER A 168 18.77 -33.52 -8.63
C SER A 168 19.65 -34.39 -7.74
N ALA A 169 19.59 -35.69 -7.98
CA ALA A 169 20.50 -36.69 -7.40
C ALA A 169 21.58 -37.02 -8.42
N ARG A 170 22.85 -36.98 -8.01
CA ARG A 170 24.00 -37.22 -8.90
C ARG A 170 24.91 -38.30 -8.33
N SER A 171 25.47 -39.11 -9.26
CA SER A 171 26.54 -40.04 -8.99
C SER A 171 27.82 -39.53 -9.70
N GLY A 172 28.75 -38.95 -8.95
CA GLY A 172 29.79 -38.13 -9.49
C GLY A 172 29.22 -36.92 -10.26
N ASP A 173 29.64 -36.73 -11.51
CA ASP A 173 29.15 -35.63 -12.36
C ASP A 173 27.89 -36.01 -13.18
N THR A 174 27.38 -37.24 -13.02
CA THR A 174 26.22 -37.70 -13.78
C THR A 174 24.92 -37.51 -13.02
N VAL A 175 23.97 -36.80 -13.63
CA VAL A 175 22.60 -36.69 -13.12
C VAL A 175 21.92 -38.05 -13.25
N VAL A 176 21.47 -38.60 -12.13
CA VAL A 176 20.76 -39.89 -12.07
C VAL A 176 19.26 -39.67 -12.30
N ALA A 177 18.68 -38.70 -11.64
CA ALA A 177 17.33 -38.23 -11.84
C ALA A 177 17.17 -36.85 -11.24
N GLU A 178 16.12 -36.15 -11.68
CA GLU A 178 15.78 -34.82 -11.23
C GLU A 178 14.26 -34.63 -11.10
N THR A 179 13.85 -33.66 -10.32
CA THR A 179 12.45 -33.26 -10.13
C THR A 179 12.39 -31.77 -9.82
N ASP A 180 11.28 -31.14 -10.14
CA ASP A 180 11.10 -29.73 -9.86
C ASP A 180 10.67 -29.52 -8.41
N MET A 181 11.14 -28.41 -7.82
CA MET A 181 10.68 -27.83 -6.57
C MET A 181 10.36 -26.37 -6.80
N THR A 182 9.29 -25.88 -6.19
CA THR A 182 8.93 -24.46 -6.20
C THR A 182 9.29 -23.86 -4.86
N VAL A 183 9.96 -22.72 -4.87
CA VAL A 183 10.20 -21.90 -3.69
C VAL A 183 9.23 -20.73 -3.75
N ASN A 184 8.37 -20.63 -2.76
CA ASN A 184 7.39 -19.56 -2.58
C ASN A 184 7.73 -18.70 -1.36
N ALA A 185 7.07 -17.56 -1.22
CA ALA A 185 7.20 -16.75 -0.02
C ALA A 185 6.66 -17.50 1.21
N TYR A 186 5.47 -18.09 1.11
CA TYR A 186 4.74 -18.78 2.18
C TYR A 186 3.83 -19.85 1.58
N ASP A 187 3.40 -20.79 2.41
CA ASP A 187 2.42 -21.82 2.10
C ASP A 187 1.19 -21.75 3.03
N SER A 188 1.35 -21.13 4.22
CA SER A 188 0.33 -20.94 5.24
C SER A 188 -0.67 -19.81 4.96
N TYR A 189 -0.38 -18.91 4.01
CA TYR A 189 -1.24 -17.81 3.60
C TYR A 189 -1.59 -17.88 2.12
N VAL A 190 -2.68 -17.21 1.72
CA VAL A 190 -3.13 -17.17 0.33
C VAL A 190 -2.17 -16.33 -0.50
N ARG A 191 -1.54 -16.95 -1.51
CA ARG A 191 -0.61 -16.26 -2.42
C ARG A 191 -1.37 -15.39 -3.41
N TYR A 192 -0.69 -14.39 -3.99
CA TYR A 192 -1.30 -13.52 -5.00
C TYR A 192 -1.96 -14.32 -6.13
N ASP A 193 -1.29 -15.33 -6.68
CA ASP A 193 -1.77 -16.15 -7.79
C ASP A 193 -3.02 -16.99 -7.42
N ASP A 194 -3.28 -17.20 -6.12
CA ASP A 194 -4.36 -18.03 -5.61
C ASP A 194 -5.55 -17.20 -5.07
N ILE A 195 -5.39 -15.86 -4.94
CA ILE A 195 -6.47 -14.99 -4.42
C ILE A 195 -7.70 -15.02 -5.34
N ASP A 196 -7.52 -14.94 -6.67
CA ASP A 196 -8.64 -14.97 -7.63
C ASP A 196 -9.40 -16.31 -7.55
N GLU A 197 -8.70 -17.43 -7.41
CA GLU A 197 -9.32 -18.75 -7.22
C GLU A 197 -10.05 -18.81 -5.86
N SER A 198 -9.45 -18.30 -4.80
CA SER A 198 -10.08 -18.24 -3.47
C SER A 198 -11.37 -17.41 -3.46
N ILE A 199 -11.37 -16.27 -4.14
CA ILE A 199 -12.57 -15.44 -4.29
C ILE A 199 -13.62 -16.17 -5.14
N GLN A 200 -13.21 -16.85 -6.22
CA GLN A 200 -14.15 -17.58 -7.06
C GLN A 200 -14.80 -18.75 -6.31
N ASP A 201 -14.03 -19.45 -5.48
CA ASP A 201 -14.55 -20.50 -4.61
C ASP A 201 -15.59 -19.96 -3.62
N ILE A 202 -15.32 -18.79 -3.03
CA ILE A 202 -16.29 -18.10 -2.16
C ILE A 202 -17.58 -17.76 -2.93
N ILE A 203 -17.47 -17.27 -4.16
CA ILE A 203 -18.63 -16.93 -5.00
C ILE A 203 -19.44 -18.20 -5.34
N ASP A 204 -18.76 -19.31 -5.65
CA ASP A 204 -19.40 -20.57 -6.02
C ASP A 204 -20.12 -21.22 -4.79
N GLU A 205 -19.64 -20.96 -3.58
CA GLU A 205 -20.22 -21.43 -2.31
C GLU A 205 -21.27 -20.46 -1.72
N ALA A 206 -21.40 -19.25 -2.28
CA ALA A 206 -22.23 -18.19 -1.69
C ALA A 206 -23.70 -18.59 -1.56
N LEU A 207 -24.30 -18.19 -0.44
CA LEU A 207 -25.73 -18.39 -0.19
C LEU A 207 -26.60 -17.58 -1.17
N PRO A 208 -27.83 -18.03 -1.47
CA PRO A 208 -28.78 -17.23 -2.21
C PRO A 208 -29.06 -15.88 -1.50
N GLY A 209 -29.12 -14.79 -2.24
CA GLY A 209 -29.31 -13.45 -1.70
C GLY A 209 -28.00 -12.74 -1.38
N ARG A 210 -26.89 -13.26 -1.88
CA ARG A 210 -25.58 -12.60 -1.88
C ARG A 210 -25.26 -12.10 -3.28
N TYR A 211 -25.08 -10.80 -3.42
CA TYR A 211 -24.61 -10.19 -4.66
C TYR A 211 -23.12 -9.90 -4.53
N ILE A 212 -22.32 -10.66 -5.25
CA ILE A 212 -20.85 -10.56 -5.20
C ILE A 212 -20.33 -10.25 -6.61
N THR A 213 -19.48 -9.24 -6.72
CA THR A 213 -18.80 -8.91 -7.97
C THR A 213 -17.34 -8.61 -7.73
N VAL A 214 -16.49 -9.06 -8.64
CA VAL A 214 -15.07 -8.72 -8.68
C VAL A 214 -14.85 -7.65 -9.73
N THR A 215 -14.19 -6.56 -9.35
CA THR A 215 -13.86 -5.46 -10.25
C THR A 215 -12.35 -5.29 -10.31
N THR A 216 -11.76 -5.45 -11.49
CA THR A 216 -10.37 -5.04 -11.73
C THR A 216 -10.36 -3.53 -11.90
N PHE A 217 -9.63 -2.82 -11.03
CA PHE A 217 -9.59 -1.36 -11.04
C PHE A 217 -8.27 -0.78 -11.55
N GLY A 218 -7.26 -1.62 -11.78
CA GLY A 218 -5.99 -1.21 -12.34
C GLY A 218 -4.97 -2.34 -12.38
N GLN A 219 -3.73 -1.95 -12.63
CA GLN A 219 -2.58 -2.83 -12.57
C GLN A 219 -1.46 -2.18 -11.77
N SER A 220 -0.71 -3.00 -11.03
CA SER A 220 0.49 -2.59 -10.31
C SER A 220 1.61 -2.15 -11.27
N GLU A 221 2.67 -1.60 -10.72
CA GLU A 221 3.89 -1.28 -11.47
C GLU A 221 4.53 -2.54 -12.10
N GLY A 222 4.39 -3.70 -11.47
CA GLY A 222 4.79 -5.01 -12.01
C GLY A 222 3.82 -5.60 -13.04
N GLY A 223 2.71 -4.91 -13.34
CA GLY A 223 1.70 -5.33 -14.32
C GLY A 223 0.75 -6.41 -13.84
N ARG A 224 0.59 -6.58 -12.52
CA ARG A 224 -0.37 -7.49 -11.89
C ARG A 224 -1.70 -6.79 -11.67
N ASP A 225 -2.81 -7.51 -11.87
CA ASP A 225 -4.14 -6.94 -11.71
C ASP A 225 -4.43 -6.63 -10.24
N GLN A 226 -4.96 -5.40 -10.01
CA GLN A 226 -5.55 -4.99 -8.75
C GLN A 226 -7.07 -5.14 -8.86
N TYR A 227 -7.70 -5.72 -7.84
CA TYR A 227 -9.14 -5.90 -7.81
C TYR A 227 -9.70 -5.76 -6.42
N TYR A 228 -10.97 -5.35 -6.39
CA TYR A 228 -11.78 -5.38 -5.19
C TYR A 228 -13.05 -6.19 -5.39
N VAL A 229 -13.58 -6.69 -4.30
CA VAL A 229 -14.84 -7.43 -4.26
C VAL A 229 -15.91 -6.54 -3.65
N THR A 230 -17.06 -6.42 -4.34
CA THR A 230 -18.26 -5.84 -3.76
C THR A 230 -19.18 -6.95 -3.29
N LEU A 231 -19.59 -6.90 -2.02
CA LEU A 231 -20.59 -7.78 -1.43
C LEU A 231 -21.78 -6.97 -0.93
N SER A 232 -22.99 -7.34 -1.33
CA SER A 232 -24.26 -6.73 -0.93
C SER A 232 -25.39 -7.78 -0.99
N ASP A 233 -26.57 -7.41 -0.53
CA ASP A 233 -27.79 -8.22 -0.73
C ASP A 233 -28.22 -8.30 -2.18
N SER A 234 -28.03 -7.21 -2.95
CA SER A 234 -28.47 -7.12 -4.34
C SER A 234 -27.73 -6.06 -5.16
N LYS A 235 -27.72 -6.25 -6.47
CA LYS A 235 -27.29 -5.19 -7.39
C LYS A 235 -28.12 -3.91 -7.27
N ALA A 236 -29.41 -4.04 -6.97
CA ALA A 236 -30.29 -2.89 -6.85
C ALA A 236 -29.89 -1.99 -5.66
N SER A 237 -29.40 -2.59 -4.57
CA SER A 237 -28.91 -1.86 -3.41
C SER A 237 -27.60 -1.12 -3.72
N VAL A 238 -26.71 -1.73 -4.48
CA VAL A 238 -25.49 -1.06 -4.99
C VAL A 238 -25.84 0.11 -5.90
N ASP A 239 -26.74 -0.09 -6.87
CA ASP A 239 -27.18 0.97 -7.80
C ASP A 239 -27.88 2.12 -7.02
N ALA A 240 -28.67 1.80 -6.00
CA ALA A 240 -29.32 2.78 -5.14
C ALA A 240 -28.32 3.60 -4.31
N PHE A 241 -27.32 2.93 -3.75
CA PHE A 241 -26.23 3.61 -3.06
C PHE A 241 -25.47 4.55 -3.99
N GLN A 242 -25.08 4.12 -5.19
CA GLN A 242 -24.36 4.97 -6.13
C GLN A 242 -25.17 6.22 -6.53
N ALA A 243 -26.48 6.07 -6.69
CA ALA A 243 -27.36 7.22 -6.93
C ALA A 243 -27.46 8.15 -5.69
N MET A 244 -27.45 7.61 -4.50
CA MET A 244 -27.44 8.36 -3.25
C MET A 244 -26.09 9.09 -3.03
N ASN A 245 -24.99 8.43 -3.32
CA ASN A 245 -23.63 8.98 -3.22
C ASN A 245 -23.47 10.24 -4.11
N ALA A 246 -23.98 10.20 -5.35
CA ALA A 246 -23.98 11.38 -6.22
C ALA A 246 -24.79 12.57 -5.65
N ILE A 247 -25.84 12.29 -4.85
CA ILE A 247 -26.59 13.33 -4.13
C ILE A 247 -25.80 13.82 -2.93
N ALA A 248 -25.10 12.94 -2.21
CA ALA A 248 -24.27 13.31 -1.07
C ALA A 248 -23.20 14.34 -1.44
N GLU A 249 -22.60 14.21 -2.60
CA GLU A 249 -21.57 15.16 -3.09
C GLU A 249 -22.13 16.46 -3.66
N THR A 250 -23.43 16.54 -3.94
CA THR A 250 -24.00 17.73 -4.61
C THR A 250 -25.10 18.42 -3.80
N ALA A 251 -25.82 17.70 -2.96
CA ALA A 251 -26.94 18.20 -2.17
C ALA A 251 -27.08 17.42 -0.84
N PRO A 252 -26.03 17.31 -0.02
CA PRO A 252 -26.04 16.50 1.22
C PRO A 252 -27.13 16.90 2.20
N ALA A 253 -27.44 18.20 2.33
CA ALA A 253 -28.50 18.70 3.20
C ALA A 253 -29.87 18.05 2.89
N SER A 254 -30.11 17.64 1.65
CA SER A 254 -31.35 16.95 1.29
C SER A 254 -31.42 15.54 1.84
N LEU A 255 -30.28 14.88 2.01
CA LEU A 255 -30.19 13.56 2.64
C LEU A 255 -30.20 13.67 4.17
N GLN A 256 -29.55 14.67 4.76
CA GLN A 256 -29.63 14.96 6.17
C GLN A 256 -31.10 15.21 6.61
N ASP A 257 -31.85 16.02 5.86
CA ASP A 257 -33.27 16.28 6.12
C ASP A 257 -34.13 14.99 6.09
N LYS A 258 -33.78 14.04 5.22
CA LYS A 258 -34.44 12.73 5.16
C LYS A 258 -34.06 11.85 6.35
N LEU A 259 -32.78 11.83 6.77
CA LEU A 259 -32.32 11.11 7.95
C LEU A 259 -33.03 11.62 9.21
N GLU A 260 -33.02 12.92 9.45
CA GLU A 260 -33.66 13.55 10.61
C GLU A 260 -35.19 13.28 10.69
N LYS A 261 -35.84 13.16 9.54
CA LYS A 261 -37.26 12.85 9.44
C LYS A 261 -37.56 11.34 9.45
N GLY A 262 -36.54 10.49 9.50
CA GLY A 262 -36.72 9.04 9.38
C GLY A 262 -37.35 8.62 8.03
N SER A 263 -37.04 9.36 6.95
CA SER A 263 -37.62 9.17 5.61
C SER A 263 -36.59 8.77 4.55
N MET A 264 -35.39 8.38 4.96
CA MET A 264 -34.38 7.84 4.04
C MET A 264 -34.86 6.57 3.34
N GLY A 265 -35.73 5.82 3.99
CA GLY A 265 -36.10 4.49 3.55
C GLY A 265 -35.00 3.48 3.84
N ASP A 266 -34.97 2.45 3.03
CA ASP A 266 -33.99 1.37 3.13
C ASP A 266 -32.72 1.80 2.36
N TYR A 267 -31.62 2.02 3.08
CA TYR A 267 -30.36 2.48 2.50
C TYR A 267 -29.17 1.77 3.13
N ARG A 268 -28.08 1.68 2.39
CA ARG A 268 -26.81 1.05 2.81
C ARG A 268 -25.68 2.04 2.76
N VAL A 269 -24.67 1.79 3.57
CA VAL A 269 -23.43 2.56 3.61
C VAL A 269 -22.24 1.67 3.25
N PRO A 270 -21.20 2.18 2.56
CA PRO A 270 -20.07 1.36 2.18
C PRO A 270 -19.05 1.21 3.33
N PHE A 271 -18.62 -0.02 3.53
CA PHE A 271 -17.56 -0.42 4.46
C PHE A 271 -16.39 -0.96 3.65
N PHE A 272 -15.26 -0.25 3.68
CA PHE A 272 -14.08 -0.58 2.90
C PHE A 272 -13.04 -1.29 3.78
N LEU A 273 -12.60 -2.46 3.33
CA LEU A 273 -11.45 -3.18 3.91
C LEU A 273 -10.29 -3.16 2.93
N ASN A 274 -9.07 -2.87 3.42
CA ASN A 274 -7.86 -2.79 2.62
C ASN A 274 -6.67 -3.46 3.32
N ASN A 275 -5.66 -3.86 2.55
CA ASN A 275 -4.31 -4.20 3.02
C ASN A 275 -3.29 -3.65 2.04
N VAL A 276 -2.49 -2.69 2.49
CA VAL A 276 -1.47 -2.02 1.69
C VAL A 276 -0.11 -2.72 1.75
N HIS A 277 0.23 -3.34 2.90
CA HIS A 277 1.48 -4.06 3.09
C HIS A 277 1.23 -5.57 3.06
N PRO A 278 1.40 -6.21 1.92
CA PRO A 278 1.02 -7.61 1.76
C PRO A 278 2.00 -8.61 2.41
N ASP A 279 3.13 -8.15 2.93
CA ASP A 279 4.03 -8.91 3.81
C ASP A 279 3.59 -8.85 5.29
N GLU A 280 2.52 -8.13 5.56
CA GLU A 280 1.72 -8.20 6.77
C GLU A 280 0.58 -9.19 6.50
N ASP A 281 0.98 -10.47 6.35
CA ASP A 281 0.21 -11.55 5.72
C ASP A 281 -1.19 -11.77 6.27
N PRO A 282 -1.44 -11.70 7.62
CA PRO A 282 -2.76 -11.91 8.21
C PRO A 282 -3.86 -11.00 7.66
N GLY A 283 -3.51 -9.77 7.26
CA GLY A 283 -4.49 -8.79 6.78
C GLY A 283 -5.18 -9.19 5.47
N VAL A 284 -4.48 -9.88 4.58
CA VAL A 284 -5.06 -10.41 3.33
C VAL A 284 -6.03 -11.54 3.64
N ASP A 285 -5.57 -12.52 4.42
CA ASP A 285 -6.35 -13.72 4.73
C ASP A 285 -7.56 -13.42 5.60
N ALA A 286 -7.44 -12.48 6.55
CA ALA A 286 -8.58 -12.02 7.34
C ALA A 286 -9.70 -11.41 6.48
N GLN A 287 -9.35 -10.64 5.47
CA GLN A 287 -10.34 -10.08 4.54
C GLN A 287 -11.04 -11.18 3.73
N LEU A 288 -10.30 -12.20 3.29
CA LEU A 288 -10.88 -13.36 2.60
C LEU A 288 -11.78 -14.19 3.53
N ASN A 289 -11.40 -14.33 4.81
CA ASN A 289 -12.22 -15.00 5.82
C ASN A 289 -13.52 -14.23 6.09
N VAL A 290 -13.44 -12.92 6.29
CA VAL A 290 -14.62 -12.06 6.43
C VAL A 290 -15.53 -12.18 5.20
N LEU A 291 -14.97 -12.10 3.99
CA LEU A 291 -15.73 -12.27 2.74
C LEU A 291 -16.41 -13.65 2.70
N ARG A 292 -15.68 -14.73 3.03
CA ARG A 292 -16.21 -16.09 3.05
C ARG A 292 -17.34 -16.24 4.07
N ALA A 293 -17.14 -15.75 5.29
CA ALA A 293 -18.16 -15.81 6.34
C ALA A 293 -19.44 -15.08 5.92
N LEU A 294 -19.33 -13.86 5.43
CA LEU A 294 -20.49 -13.07 4.98
C LEU A 294 -21.15 -13.65 3.71
N ALA A 295 -20.40 -14.31 2.83
CA ALA A 295 -20.94 -14.91 1.62
C ALA A 295 -21.64 -16.26 1.88
N THR A 296 -21.07 -17.10 2.77
CA THR A 296 -21.43 -18.51 2.87
C THR A 296 -22.18 -18.91 4.15
N GLN A 297 -22.24 -18.01 5.15
CA GLN A 297 -22.90 -18.27 6.42
C GLN A 297 -24.19 -17.44 6.56
N GLU A 298 -25.16 -17.94 7.34
CA GLU A 298 -26.36 -17.19 7.70
C GLU A 298 -26.09 -16.20 8.84
N THR A 299 -25.10 -16.49 9.67
CA THR A 299 -24.75 -15.70 10.86
C THR A 299 -23.25 -15.70 11.08
N VAL A 300 -22.73 -14.60 11.62
CA VAL A 300 -21.39 -14.52 12.20
C VAL A 300 -21.51 -14.32 13.72
N THR A 301 -20.52 -14.80 14.47
CA THR A 301 -20.56 -14.79 15.93
C THR A 301 -19.24 -14.30 16.48
N TYR A 302 -19.31 -13.46 17.52
CA TYR A 302 -18.17 -12.96 18.25
C TYR A 302 -18.51 -12.79 19.74
N ASN A 303 -17.49 -12.54 20.57
CA ASN A 303 -17.62 -12.18 21.98
C ASN A 303 -16.97 -10.81 22.20
N THR A 304 -17.33 -10.12 23.27
CA THR A 304 -16.73 -8.82 23.60
C THR A 304 -16.44 -8.70 25.09
N LEU A 305 -15.66 -7.71 25.45
CA LEU A 305 -15.43 -7.36 26.85
C LEU A 305 -16.64 -6.59 27.42
N THR A 306 -17.08 -6.93 28.61
CA THR A 306 -18.32 -6.35 29.19
C THR A 306 -18.11 -5.62 30.51
N GLY A 307 -16.93 -5.67 31.08
CA GLY A 307 -16.63 -4.95 32.32
C GLY A 307 -15.34 -5.40 33.00
N PHE A 308 -14.78 -4.54 33.82
CA PHE A 308 -13.62 -4.84 34.64
C PHE A 308 -13.96 -5.85 35.72
N LYS A 309 -13.12 -6.85 35.95
CA LYS A 309 -13.22 -7.73 37.11
C LYS A 309 -12.86 -7.00 38.40
N ASP A 310 -11.84 -6.15 38.35
CA ASP A 310 -11.55 -5.22 39.45
C ASP A 310 -12.52 -4.03 39.37
N LYS A 311 -13.40 -3.96 40.36
CA LYS A 311 -14.42 -2.91 40.45
C LYS A 311 -13.87 -1.58 41.01
N SER A 312 -12.61 -1.50 41.35
CA SER A 312 -11.95 -0.27 41.81
C SER A 312 -11.32 0.54 40.68
N VAL A 313 -11.32 0.01 39.44
CA VAL A 313 -10.83 0.74 38.26
C VAL A 313 -11.67 1.99 38.04
N ASP A 314 -10.98 3.13 37.95
CA ASP A 314 -11.58 4.43 37.65
C ASP A 314 -10.98 4.97 36.35
N ILE A 315 -11.72 4.85 35.26
CA ILE A 315 -11.25 5.29 33.93
C ILE A 315 -11.02 6.79 33.84
N SER A 316 -11.56 7.59 34.75
CA SER A 316 -11.30 9.04 34.80
C SER A 316 -9.86 9.40 35.15
N GLU A 317 -9.08 8.43 35.62
CA GLU A 317 -7.66 8.60 35.88
C GLU A 317 -6.79 8.20 34.67
N MET A 318 -7.39 7.63 33.64
CA MET A 318 -6.72 7.07 32.46
C MET A 318 -6.90 7.93 31.21
N PHE A 319 -8.01 8.59 31.08
CA PHE A 319 -8.39 9.35 29.88
C PHE A 319 -8.68 10.80 30.19
N ALA A 320 -8.39 11.66 29.23
CA ALA A 320 -8.75 13.09 29.31
C ALA A 320 -10.27 13.26 29.41
N PRO A 321 -10.76 14.30 30.11
CA PRO A 321 -12.19 14.54 30.25
C PRO A 321 -12.95 14.59 28.92
N ASP A 322 -12.38 15.23 27.90
CA ASP A 322 -12.99 15.31 26.56
C ASP A 322 -13.12 13.95 25.87
N VAL A 323 -12.18 13.02 26.13
CA VAL A 323 -12.25 11.64 25.63
C VAL A 323 -13.32 10.85 26.39
N LEU A 324 -13.44 11.05 27.71
CA LEU A 324 -14.50 10.42 28.53
C LEU A 324 -15.89 10.89 28.11
N ASP A 325 -16.01 12.15 27.70
CA ASP A 325 -17.27 12.73 27.20
C ASP A 325 -17.75 12.08 25.88
N LEU A 326 -16.86 11.38 25.16
CA LEU A 326 -17.23 10.59 23.97
C LEU A 326 -18.03 9.34 24.33
N GLY A 327 -17.91 8.86 25.59
CA GLY A 327 -18.65 7.70 26.10
C GLY A 327 -17.87 6.39 26.05
N ILE A 328 -16.55 6.43 25.88
CA ILE A 328 -15.71 5.22 25.94
C ILE A 328 -15.83 4.53 27.29
N THR A 329 -15.71 3.21 27.29
CA THR A 329 -15.73 2.40 28.53
C THR A 329 -14.32 2.12 29.09
N GLY A 330 -13.29 2.28 28.26
CA GLY A 330 -11.91 1.97 28.57
C GLY A 330 -11.62 0.47 28.68
N LEU A 331 -12.58 -0.39 28.32
CA LEU A 331 -12.39 -1.84 28.33
C LEU A 331 -11.36 -2.22 27.28
N GLY A 332 -10.43 -3.09 27.65
CA GLY A 332 -9.37 -3.53 26.75
C GLY A 332 -8.21 -2.52 26.60
N SER A 333 -8.33 -1.31 27.12
CA SER A 333 -7.24 -0.34 27.03
C SER A 333 -6.01 -0.78 27.85
N GLN A 334 -4.88 -0.31 27.44
CA GLN A 334 -3.56 -0.69 27.98
C GLN A 334 -3.39 -0.36 29.48
N LYS A 335 -4.10 0.63 30.00
CA LYS A 335 -3.82 1.21 31.31
C LYS A 335 -4.96 1.03 32.30
N PHE A 336 -4.92 -0.01 33.13
CA PHE A 336 -5.97 -0.18 34.12
C PHE A 336 -5.53 -0.86 35.42
N THR A 337 -4.26 -1.29 35.54
CA THR A 337 -3.73 -1.83 36.80
C THR A 337 -3.00 -0.75 37.58
N ARG A 338 -2.90 -0.92 38.91
CA ARG A 338 -2.12 -0.04 39.78
C ARG A 338 -1.02 -0.82 40.47
N ASP A 339 0.14 -0.19 40.60
CA ASP A 339 1.21 -0.72 41.43
C ASP A 339 0.89 -0.60 42.95
N ALA A 340 1.80 -1.11 43.80
CA ALA A 340 1.62 -1.05 45.24
C ALA A 340 1.61 0.38 45.82
N GLU A 341 2.15 1.33 45.08
CA GLU A 341 2.20 2.76 45.40
C GLU A 341 0.95 3.50 44.86
N GLY A 342 0.10 2.83 44.07
CA GLY A 342 -1.14 3.38 43.51
C GLY A 342 -1.02 4.09 42.16
N ASN A 343 0.15 3.99 41.51
CA ASN A 343 0.32 4.55 40.14
C ASN A 343 -0.29 3.61 39.12
N ILE A 344 -0.86 4.20 38.05
CA ILE A 344 -1.40 3.43 36.93
C ILE A 344 -0.27 2.71 36.22
N GLN A 345 -0.47 1.43 35.94
CA GLN A 345 0.44 0.57 35.21
C GLN A 345 -0.26 0.00 33.98
N ASP A 346 0.49 -0.27 32.93
CA ASP A 346 -0.01 -0.97 31.78
C ASP A 346 -0.24 -2.48 32.04
N ASN A 347 -0.88 -3.16 31.14
CA ASN A 347 -1.20 -4.59 31.20
C ASN A 347 -0.10 -5.49 30.68
N THR A 348 1.04 -4.97 30.32
CA THR A 348 2.14 -5.74 29.75
C THR A 348 2.48 -6.90 30.68
N GLY A 349 2.26 -8.13 30.26
CA GLY A 349 2.49 -9.33 31.05
C GLY A 349 1.24 -10.12 31.44
N VAL A 350 0.05 -9.61 31.11
CA VAL A 350 -1.18 -10.40 31.15
C VAL A 350 -1.48 -10.86 29.73
N ASN A 351 -1.54 -12.18 29.55
CA ASN A 351 -1.67 -12.79 28.22
C ASN A 351 -3.09 -13.28 27.92
N ASP A 352 -4.07 -12.91 28.72
CA ASP A 352 -5.47 -13.31 28.52
C ASP A 352 -6.38 -12.22 29.07
N ALA A 353 -7.13 -11.58 28.18
CA ALA A 353 -8.07 -10.54 28.55
C ALA A 353 -9.11 -11.03 29.56
N SER A 354 -9.41 -12.34 29.58
CA SER A 354 -10.32 -12.93 30.58
C SER A 354 -9.80 -12.87 32.03
N GLU A 355 -8.51 -12.65 32.24
CA GLU A 355 -7.98 -12.43 33.59
C GLU A 355 -8.45 -11.11 34.18
N LEU A 356 -8.66 -10.11 33.35
CA LEU A 356 -8.90 -8.71 33.69
C LEU A 356 -10.34 -8.30 33.49
N TYR A 357 -11.00 -8.87 32.49
CA TYR A 357 -12.32 -8.48 32.05
C TYR A 357 -13.32 -9.64 32.12
N THR A 358 -14.58 -9.29 32.18
CA THR A 358 -15.70 -10.22 31.97
C THR A 358 -15.96 -10.31 30.47
N ILE A 359 -15.97 -11.53 29.94
CA ILE A 359 -16.29 -11.79 28.52
C ILE A 359 -17.80 -12.00 28.38
N SER A 360 -18.39 -11.51 27.30
CA SER A 360 -19.80 -11.74 26.97
C SER A 360 -20.06 -13.23 26.66
N GLY A 361 -21.31 -13.65 26.61
CA GLY A 361 -21.71 -14.80 25.82
C GLY A 361 -21.60 -14.46 24.32
N ASP A 362 -21.90 -15.44 23.49
CA ASP A 362 -21.90 -15.27 22.04
C ASP A 362 -22.87 -14.16 21.61
N ILE A 363 -22.36 -13.22 20.83
CA ILE A 363 -23.12 -12.22 20.10
C ILE A 363 -23.23 -12.72 18.67
N THR A 364 -24.44 -12.87 18.17
CA THR A 364 -24.68 -13.44 16.84
C THR A 364 -25.37 -12.41 15.96
N LEU A 365 -24.73 -12.04 14.88
CA LEU A 365 -25.26 -11.16 13.84
C LEU A 365 -25.78 -12.00 12.68
N LYS A 366 -26.95 -11.68 12.16
CA LYS A 366 -27.43 -12.25 10.91
C LYS A 366 -26.82 -11.53 9.74
N VAL A 367 -26.26 -12.27 8.81
CA VAL A 367 -25.63 -11.67 7.64
C VAL A 367 -26.64 -10.92 6.77
N ASP A 368 -27.90 -11.38 6.71
CA ASP A 368 -28.93 -10.64 5.99
C ASP A 368 -29.17 -9.26 6.60
N ASP A 369 -29.22 -9.15 7.94
CA ASP A 369 -29.37 -7.87 8.65
C ASP A 369 -28.13 -6.96 8.41
N ILE A 370 -26.90 -7.53 8.36
CA ILE A 370 -25.68 -6.80 8.00
C ILE A 370 -25.79 -6.22 6.59
N LEU A 371 -26.20 -7.02 5.61
CA LEU A 371 -26.29 -6.59 4.21
C LEU A 371 -27.47 -5.68 3.91
N ASP A 372 -28.46 -5.60 4.84
CA ASP A 372 -29.50 -4.59 4.80
C ASP A 372 -28.99 -3.19 5.18
N ASP A 373 -27.85 -3.11 5.90
CA ASP A 373 -27.26 -1.86 6.36
C ASP A 373 -25.95 -1.50 5.65
N ILE A 374 -25.15 -2.49 5.20
CA ILE A 374 -23.80 -2.31 4.74
C ILE A 374 -23.59 -2.90 3.34
N ILE A 375 -22.83 -2.19 2.49
CA ILE A 375 -22.20 -2.71 1.29
C ILE A 375 -20.69 -2.84 1.58
N PHE A 376 -20.15 -4.04 1.43
CA PHE A 376 -18.72 -4.23 1.59
C PHE A 376 -17.98 -3.97 0.29
N VAL A 377 -16.86 -3.27 0.39
CA VAL A 377 -15.85 -3.10 -0.65
C VAL A 377 -14.55 -3.65 -0.06
N ILE A 378 -14.12 -4.79 -0.54
CA ILE A 378 -13.00 -5.53 0.03
C ILE A 378 -11.87 -5.56 -1.00
N CYS A 379 -10.77 -4.89 -0.68
CA CYS A 379 -9.53 -4.90 -1.45
C CYS A 379 -8.50 -5.72 -0.68
N PRO A 380 -8.47 -7.04 -0.83
CA PRO A 380 -7.62 -7.88 0.03
C PRO A 380 -6.14 -7.60 -0.19
N ASN A 381 -5.78 -7.01 -1.33
CA ASN A 381 -4.39 -6.80 -1.68
C ASN A 381 -4.23 -5.58 -2.60
N GLU A 382 -3.91 -4.44 -2.03
CA GLU A 382 -3.57 -3.23 -2.78
C GLU A 382 -2.26 -3.38 -3.56
N ASN A 383 -1.28 -4.09 -2.98
CA ASN A 383 0.06 -4.26 -3.51
C ASN A 383 0.31 -5.71 -4.00
N PRO A 384 -0.15 -6.07 -5.19
CA PRO A 384 0.03 -7.43 -5.72
C PRO A 384 1.49 -7.81 -5.98
N ASP A 385 2.36 -6.83 -6.25
CA ASP A 385 3.78 -7.05 -6.40
C ASP A 385 4.40 -7.50 -5.08
N GLY A 386 4.09 -6.77 -4.00
CA GLY A 386 4.55 -7.11 -2.68
C GLY A 386 4.01 -8.46 -2.20
N ARG A 387 2.75 -8.80 -2.48
CA ARG A 387 2.18 -10.11 -2.12
C ARG A 387 2.88 -11.27 -2.82
N THR A 388 3.23 -11.08 -4.09
CA THR A 388 3.95 -12.11 -4.86
C THR A 388 5.31 -12.43 -4.24
N TYR A 389 5.99 -11.44 -3.69
CA TYR A 389 7.36 -11.56 -3.20
C TYR A 389 7.48 -11.47 -1.67
N ASN A 390 6.39 -11.35 -0.96
CA ASN A 390 6.33 -11.08 0.48
C ASN A 390 7.21 -9.91 0.89
N THR A 391 6.98 -8.77 0.27
CA THR A 391 7.69 -7.52 0.55
C THR A 391 6.72 -6.39 0.82
N ARG A 392 7.12 -5.47 1.70
CA ARG A 392 6.37 -4.25 2.00
C ARG A 392 6.15 -3.37 0.77
N ARG A 393 7.07 -3.40 -0.19
CA ARG A 393 7.15 -2.48 -1.31
C ARG A 393 6.66 -3.10 -2.61
N ASN A 394 6.22 -2.22 -3.53
CA ASN A 394 5.88 -2.62 -4.89
C ASN A 394 7.13 -2.91 -5.75
N ASP A 395 6.95 -3.23 -7.02
CA ASP A 395 8.03 -3.60 -7.95
C ASP A 395 9.01 -2.45 -8.24
N ASN A 396 8.58 -1.20 -8.10
CA ASN A 396 9.44 -0.01 -8.15
C ASN A 396 10.21 0.24 -6.84
N GLY A 397 9.95 -0.50 -5.78
CA GLY A 397 10.57 -0.36 -4.47
C GLY A 397 9.94 0.72 -3.59
N PHE A 398 8.72 1.16 -3.90
CA PHE A 398 7.98 2.16 -3.12
C PHE A 398 7.14 1.52 -2.02
N ASP A 399 7.12 2.17 -0.87
CA ASP A 399 6.17 1.94 0.20
C ASP A 399 4.87 2.68 -0.15
N LEU A 400 3.81 1.94 -0.50
CA LEU A 400 2.54 2.54 -0.92
C LEU A 400 1.86 3.30 0.22
N ASN A 401 2.10 2.88 1.47
CA ASN A 401 1.63 3.60 2.65
C ASN A 401 2.43 4.89 2.94
N ARG A 402 3.14 5.41 1.95
CA ARG A 402 3.82 6.72 1.94
C ARG A 402 3.51 7.48 0.65
N ASP A 403 2.54 7.01 -0.14
CA ASP A 403 2.26 7.54 -1.48
C ASP A 403 0.85 8.12 -1.65
N ALA A 404 -0.07 7.96 -0.69
CA ALA A 404 -1.44 8.44 -0.81
C ALA A 404 -1.53 9.96 -1.06
N SER A 405 -0.60 10.77 -0.51
CA SER A 405 -0.50 12.19 -0.80
C SER A 405 0.03 12.47 -2.20
N ASN A 406 1.07 11.76 -2.63
CA ASN A 406 1.78 12.08 -3.88
C ASN A 406 1.24 11.32 -5.08
N GLN A 407 0.72 10.10 -4.88
CA GLN A 407 0.10 9.25 -5.90
C GLN A 407 1.02 9.05 -7.11
N THR A 408 2.25 8.62 -6.82
CA THR A 408 3.31 8.41 -7.81
C THR A 408 3.33 6.99 -8.36
N GLN A 409 2.69 6.06 -7.66
CA GLN A 409 2.61 4.65 -8.03
C GLN A 409 1.22 4.32 -8.59
N ASN A 410 1.17 3.37 -9.51
CA ASN A 410 -0.08 2.96 -10.14
C ASN A 410 -1.07 2.43 -9.10
N GLU A 411 -0.59 1.63 -8.16
CA GLU A 411 -1.40 1.00 -7.13
C GLU A 411 -2.18 2.03 -6.32
N THR A 412 -1.48 3.02 -5.79
CA THR A 412 -2.09 4.12 -5.01
C THR A 412 -2.99 4.98 -5.88
N THR A 413 -2.53 5.30 -7.12
CA THR A 413 -3.33 6.10 -8.07
C THR A 413 -4.67 5.42 -8.40
N ASN A 414 -4.67 4.10 -8.52
CA ASN A 414 -5.86 3.31 -8.79
C ASN A 414 -6.77 3.25 -7.55
N LEU A 415 -6.20 3.00 -6.36
CA LEU A 415 -6.97 2.87 -5.12
C LEU A 415 -7.71 4.16 -4.75
N VAL A 416 -7.06 5.33 -4.84
CA VAL A 416 -7.72 6.59 -4.50
C VAL A 416 -8.94 6.88 -5.36
N GLN A 417 -8.98 6.39 -6.60
CA GLN A 417 -10.16 6.49 -7.45
C GLN A 417 -11.30 5.62 -6.92
N VAL A 418 -11.00 4.39 -6.47
CA VAL A 418 -12.01 3.52 -5.86
C VAL A 418 -12.56 4.14 -4.57
N ILE A 419 -11.69 4.70 -3.72
CA ILE A 419 -12.13 5.41 -2.51
C ILE A 419 -13.07 6.57 -2.87
N ASN A 420 -12.74 7.36 -3.90
CA ASN A 420 -13.60 8.47 -4.35
C ASN A 420 -14.94 8.00 -4.94
N ASP A 421 -14.94 6.90 -5.69
CA ASP A 421 -16.16 6.37 -6.31
C ASP A 421 -17.14 5.84 -5.26
N TRP A 422 -16.62 5.34 -4.13
CA TRP A 422 -17.42 4.76 -3.06
C TRP A 422 -17.70 5.69 -1.89
N ASN A 423 -16.86 6.68 -1.60
CA ASN A 423 -16.96 7.52 -0.41
C ASN A 423 -17.31 6.70 0.84
N PRO A 424 -16.48 5.72 1.25
CA PRO A 424 -16.83 4.80 2.31
C PRO A 424 -17.07 5.54 3.63
N VAL A 425 -18.04 5.09 4.43
CA VAL A 425 -18.20 5.61 5.80
C VAL A 425 -17.14 5.06 6.75
N VAL A 426 -16.64 3.86 6.46
CA VAL A 426 -15.50 3.23 7.13
C VAL A 426 -14.48 2.82 6.08
N PHE A 427 -13.21 3.16 6.32
CA PHE A 427 -12.05 2.64 5.62
C PHE A 427 -11.12 2.01 6.65
N ALA A 428 -11.06 0.68 6.71
CA ALA A 428 -10.24 -0.06 7.65
C ALA A 428 -9.09 -0.75 6.91
N GLU A 429 -7.88 -0.42 7.28
CA GLU A 429 -6.65 -0.95 6.71
C GLU A 429 -5.96 -1.87 7.71
N LEU A 430 -5.75 -3.13 7.30
CA LEU A 430 -5.22 -4.17 8.17
C LEU A 430 -3.70 -4.27 8.01
N HIS A 431 -2.97 -4.05 9.09
CA HIS A 431 -1.52 -3.90 9.17
C HIS A 431 -0.84 -4.87 10.15
N GLY A 432 0.49 -4.79 10.23
CA GLY A 432 1.42 -5.43 11.16
C GLY A 432 2.87 -4.98 10.83
N TYR A 433 3.86 -5.11 11.66
CA TYR A 433 3.72 -5.66 12.99
C TYR A 433 4.30 -4.66 13.99
N MET A 434 3.49 -4.25 14.91
CA MET A 434 3.93 -3.49 16.06
C MET A 434 4.09 -4.43 17.27
N THR A 435 4.72 -3.98 18.35
CA THR A 435 4.78 -4.74 19.60
C THR A 435 3.44 -4.75 20.31
N GLU A 436 2.57 -3.83 19.96
CA GLU A 436 1.22 -3.63 20.50
C GLU A 436 0.15 -3.98 19.47
N PHE A 437 -1.03 -4.31 19.93
CA PHE A 437 -2.22 -4.37 19.10
C PHE A 437 -2.84 -2.96 19.06
N LEU A 438 -2.83 -2.34 17.87
CA LEU A 438 -3.30 -0.96 17.68
C LEU A 438 -4.57 -0.92 16.85
N VAL A 439 -5.50 -0.03 17.21
CA VAL A 439 -6.70 0.28 16.43
C VAL A 439 -6.81 1.79 16.32
N GLU A 440 -6.13 2.37 15.35
CA GLU A 440 -5.91 3.81 15.18
C GLU A 440 -6.71 4.38 14.00
N PRO A 441 -6.84 5.70 13.87
CA PRO A 441 -6.26 6.79 14.66
C PRO A 441 -7.28 7.37 15.65
N CYS A 442 -6.85 7.59 16.88
CA CYS A 442 -7.67 8.29 17.87
C CYS A 442 -6.98 9.49 18.52
N THR A 443 -5.78 9.82 18.08
CA THR A 443 -5.06 11.01 18.52
C THR A 443 -5.57 12.27 17.85
N PRO A 444 -5.51 13.42 18.54
CA PRO A 444 -5.81 14.71 17.93
C PRO A 444 -4.94 15.00 16.71
N PRO A 445 -5.53 15.50 15.63
CA PRO A 445 -4.80 15.73 14.38
C PRO A 445 -3.88 16.96 14.46
N HIS A 446 -2.81 16.87 13.69
CA HIS A 446 -1.99 18.04 13.33
C HIS A 446 -2.43 18.67 11.99
N GLU A 447 -3.27 17.97 11.22
CA GLU A 447 -3.76 18.39 9.91
C GLU A 447 -5.00 19.29 10.07
N PRO A 448 -4.92 20.61 9.83
CA PRO A 448 -6.02 21.52 10.07
C PRO A 448 -7.18 21.37 9.09
N ASN A 449 -6.99 20.62 8.01
CA ASN A 449 -8.04 20.42 7.02
C ASN A 449 -9.02 19.29 7.38
N LEU A 450 -8.75 18.49 8.43
CA LEU A 450 -9.69 17.49 8.94
C LEU A 450 -10.84 18.14 9.69
N GLU A 451 -12.06 17.63 9.52
CA GLU A 451 -13.24 17.98 10.33
C GLU A 451 -13.38 16.97 11.48
N TYR A 452 -12.39 16.97 12.37
CA TYR A 452 -12.21 15.93 13.39
C TYR A 452 -13.34 15.90 14.42
N ASP A 453 -14.02 17.00 14.65
CA ASP A 453 -15.21 17.07 15.50
C ASP A 453 -16.36 16.17 15.01
N LEU A 454 -16.45 15.92 13.71
CA LEU A 454 -17.42 14.99 13.13
C LEU A 454 -17.00 13.52 13.25
N LEU A 455 -15.71 13.26 13.42
CA LEU A 455 -15.14 11.92 13.35
C LEU A 455 -14.84 11.30 14.72
N VAL A 456 -14.28 12.10 15.63
CA VAL A 456 -13.64 11.62 16.88
C VAL A 456 -14.50 10.69 17.72
N LYS A 457 -15.81 10.98 17.89
CA LYS A 457 -16.70 10.15 18.70
C LYS A 457 -16.81 8.73 18.12
N ASN A 458 -17.12 8.64 16.83
CA ASN A 458 -17.30 7.35 16.17
C ASN A 458 -15.98 6.64 15.95
N PHE A 459 -14.85 7.36 15.83
CA PHE A 459 -13.52 6.78 15.88
C PHE A 459 -13.25 6.06 17.18
N ALA A 460 -13.39 6.77 18.31
CA ALA A 460 -13.08 6.23 19.62
C ALA A 460 -13.96 5.01 19.95
N LEU A 461 -15.26 5.12 19.71
CA LEU A 461 -16.22 4.06 20.02
C LEU A 461 -16.10 2.89 19.03
N GLY A 462 -15.83 3.14 17.75
CA GLY A 462 -15.58 2.08 16.77
C GLY A 462 -14.26 1.34 17.02
N SER A 463 -13.20 2.05 17.43
CA SER A 463 -11.94 1.43 17.88
C SER A 463 -12.19 0.53 19.10
N GLU A 464 -12.98 0.99 20.07
CA GLU A 464 -13.34 0.20 21.25
C GLU A 464 -14.16 -1.04 20.87
N ALA A 465 -15.13 -0.90 19.95
CA ALA A 465 -15.91 -2.02 19.44
C ALA A 465 -15.03 -3.07 18.75
N PHE A 466 -14.10 -2.64 17.89
CA PHE A 466 -13.13 -3.51 17.25
C PHE A 466 -12.25 -4.22 18.29
N GLY A 467 -11.56 -3.45 19.14
CA GLY A 467 -10.59 -3.98 20.08
C GLY A 467 -11.20 -4.91 21.13
N THR A 468 -12.36 -4.56 21.67
CA THR A 468 -13.03 -5.39 22.68
C THR A 468 -13.61 -6.67 22.09
N ALA A 469 -14.09 -6.65 20.83
CA ALA A 469 -14.57 -7.83 20.13
C ALA A 469 -13.39 -8.78 19.82
N ALA A 470 -12.31 -8.27 19.29
CA ALA A 470 -11.09 -9.03 19.02
C ALA A 470 -10.59 -9.74 20.30
N LEU A 471 -10.32 -9.00 21.37
CA LEU A 471 -9.82 -9.54 22.64
C LEU A 471 -10.82 -10.48 23.32
N GLY A 472 -12.11 -10.15 23.27
CA GLY A 472 -13.18 -10.95 23.89
C GLY A 472 -13.30 -12.30 23.22
N THR A 473 -13.33 -12.35 21.89
CA THR A 473 -13.47 -13.59 21.13
C THR A 473 -12.21 -14.44 21.22
N MET A 474 -11.03 -13.84 21.07
CA MET A 474 -9.77 -14.56 21.23
C MET A 474 -9.65 -15.22 22.61
N SER A 475 -10.11 -14.56 23.67
CA SER A 475 -10.14 -15.14 25.01
C SER A 475 -11.20 -16.26 25.15
N ALA A 476 -12.34 -16.14 24.48
CA ALA A 476 -13.42 -17.14 24.52
C ALA A 476 -13.03 -18.42 23.74
N THR A 477 -12.28 -18.29 22.66
CA THR A 477 -11.85 -19.39 21.76
C THR A 477 -10.44 -19.92 22.08
N ARG A 478 -9.85 -19.51 23.18
CA ARG A 478 -8.46 -19.80 23.54
C ARG A 478 -8.09 -21.30 23.51
N GLU A 479 -9.02 -22.20 23.84
CA GLU A 479 -8.77 -23.64 23.80
C GLU A 479 -8.52 -24.15 22.37
N GLU A 480 -8.95 -23.41 21.34
CA GLU A 480 -8.77 -23.75 19.93
C GLU A 480 -7.34 -23.39 19.45
N HIS A 481 -6.70 -22.44 20.10
CA HIS A 481 -5.35 -21.94 19.77
C HIS A 481 -4.41 -21.96 21.00
N PRO A 482 -4.12 -23.13 21.61
CA PRO A 482 -3.47 -23.23 22.91
C PRO A 482 -2.02 -22.73 22.95
N ASP A 483 -1.34 -22.72 21.81
CA ASP A 483 0.08 -22.34 21.69
C ASP A 483 0.27 -20.86 21.26
N THR A 484 -0.83 -20.13 21.14
CA THR A 484 -0.81 -18.76 20.64
C THR A 484 -0.59 -17.75 21.76
N LEU A 485 0.20 -16.72 21.50
CA LEU A 485 0.29 -15.57 22.37
C LEU A 485 -0.99 -14.74 22.23
N TYR A 486 -1.67 -14.54 23.35
CA TYR A 486 -2.87 -13.72 23.40
C TYR A 486 -2.54 -12.36 24.00
N TRP A 487 -3.32 -11.35 23.58
CA TRP A 487 -3.24 -10.03 24.15
C TRP A 487 -4.39 -9.79 25.11
N SER A 488 -4.08 -9.03 26.13
CA SER A 488 -5.07 -8.59 27.12
C SER A 488 -5.52 -7.16 26.90
N TYR A 489 -4.93 -6.48 25.94
CA TYR A 489 -5.23 -5.08 25.65
C TYR A 489 -5.02 -4.75 24.18
N TYR A 490 -5.65 -3.67 23.74
CA TYR A 490 -5.40 -2.97 22.50
C TYR A 490 -5.18 -1.48 22.81
N MET A 491 -4.65 -0.74 21.84
CA MET A 491 -4.41 0.70 21.96
C MET A 491 -5.38 1.45 21.04
N PRO A 492 -6.48 1.97 21.59
CA PRO A 492 -7.42 2.75 20.79
C PRO A 492 -6.98 4.20 20.61
N LEU A 493 -6.16 4.65 21.56
CA LEU A 493 -5.49 5.95 21.58
C LEU A 493 -4.03 5.62 21.76
N ARG A 494 -3.27 5.69 20.69
CA ARG A 494 -1.88 5.22 20.72
C ARG A 494 -1.07 5.85 21.83
N ASP A 495 -1.35 7.09 22.15
CA ASP A 495 -0.53 7.82 23.06
C ASP A 495 -1.33 8.60 24.10
N ASP A 496 -0.75 8.58 25.28
CA ASP A 496 -1.38 9.13 26.45
C ASP A 496 -1.48 10.63 26.45
N TYR A 497 -2.64 11.11 26.76
CA TYR A 497 -2.76 12.47 27.25
C TYR A 497 -2.17 12.57 28.65
N ASP A 498 -1.14 13.40 28.83
CA ASP A 498 -0.61 13.76 30.13
C ASP A 498 -1.33 15.02 30.62
N PRO A 499 -2.28 14.91 31.56
CA PRO A 499 -3.03 16.04 32.07
C PRO A 499 -2.16 17.07 32.82
N SER A 500 -0.96 16.70 33.24
CA SER A 500 -0.05 17.62 33.94
C SER A 500 0.67 18.56 32.98
N THR A 501 0.88 18.13 31.75
CA THR A 501 1.55 18.92 30.71
C THR A 501 0.57 19.41 29.64
N MET A 502 -0.64 18.87 29.60
CA MET A 502 -1.62 19.03 28.53
C MET A 502 -1.04 18.63 27.16
N HIS A 503 -0.26 17.57 27.15
CA HIS A 503 0.32 16.99 25.94
C HIS A 503 -0.33 15.65 25.64
N TRP A 504 -0.56 15.42 24.36
CA TRP A 504 -0.75 14.10 23.78
C TRP A 504 0.59 13.61 23.28
N SER A 505 0.83 12.32 23.28
CA SER A 505 1.97 11.83 22.50
C SER A 505 1.63 11.86 21.03
N ALA A 506 2.63 12.12 20.20
CA ALA A 506 2.45 12.21 18.77
C ALA A 506 2.21 10.84 18.15
N TRP A 507 1.19 10.75 17.36
CA TRP A 507 1.04 9.72 16.36
C TRP A 507 0.56 10.33 15.06
N ASP A 508 1.02 9.81 13.96
CA ASP A 508 0.95 10.46 12.67
C ASP A 508 0.09 9.71 11.63
N ASP A 509 -0.71 8.76 12.06
CA ASP A 509 -1.69 8.11 11.19
C ASP A 509 -2.78 9.06 10.69
N LEU A 510 -2.72 10.31 11.09
CA LEU A 510 -3.52 11.41 10.56
C LEU A 510 -2.80 12.22 9.47
N CYS A 511 -1.63 11.80 9.04
CA CYS A 511 -0.97 12.43 7.90
C CYS A 511 -1.55 11.92 6.58
N THR A 512 -1.55 12.79 5.56
CA THR A 512 -2.18 12.51 4.26
C THR A 512 -1.47 11.44 3.42
N ASN A 513 -0.38 10.87 3.90
CA ASN A 513 0.39 9.82 3.21
C ASN A 513 -0.25 8.43 3.28
N TYR A 514 -1.18 8.22 4.21
CA TYR A 514 -1.81 6.93 4.47
C TYR A 514 -3.19 6.83 3.80
N GLY A 515 -3.60 5.62 3.42
CA GLY A 515 -4.91 5.34 2.86
C GLY A 515 -6.06 5.76 3.78
N PRO A 516 -6.07 5.36 5.06
CA PRO A 516 -7.10 5.77 6.02
C PRO A 516 -7.21 7.28 6.16
N SER A 517 -6.11 8.00 6.33
CA SER A 517 -6.10 9.46 6.47
C SER A 517 -6.54 10.17 5.19
N TYR A 518 -6.20 9.61 4.02
CA TYR A 518 -6.73 10.11 2.76
C TYR A 518 -8.26 10.00 2.71
N ALA A 519 -8.81 8.84 3.10
CA ALA A 519 -10.26 8.65 3.14
C ALA A 519 -10.97 9.59 4.13
N MET A 520 -10.34 9.85 5.29
CA MET A 520 -10.82 10.83 6.26
C MET A 520 -10.88 12.23 5.67
N LEU A 521 -9.78 12.68 5.06
CA LEU A 521 -9.63 14.05 4.56
C LEU A 521 -10.47 14.31 3.32
N ASN A 522 -10.64 13.31 2.47
CA ASN A 522 -11.33 13.45 1.18
C ASN A 522 -12.81 13.05 1.21
N CYS A 523 -13.16 12.09 2.06
CA CYS A 523 -14.50 11.51 2.09
C CYS A 523 -15.22 11.71 3.43
N GLY A 524 -14.55 12.19 4.48
CA GLY A 524 -15.12 12.22 5.83
C GLY A 524 -15.36 10.82 6.40
N SER A 525 -14.56 9.84 5.99
CA SER A 525 -14.64 8.45 6.44
C SER A 525 -14.11 8.28 7.86
N LEU A 526 -14.57 7.25 8.56
CA LEU A 526 -13.85 6.71 9.71
C LEU A 526 -12.70 5.85 9.15
N GLY A 527 -11.50 6.40 9.15
CA GLY A 527 -10.31 5.72 8.65
C GLY A 527 -9.53 5.04 9.78
N TYR A 528 -9.31 3.75 9.70
CA TYR A 528 -8.60 2.98 10.72
C TYR A 528 -7.33 2.35 10.15
N THR A 529 -6.22 2.51 10.86
CA THR A 529 -5.02 1.70 10.74
C THR A 529 -5.01 0.70 11.88
N ILE A 530 -4.96 -0.60 11.58
CA ILE A 530 -5.09 -1.65 12.58
C ILE A 530 -3.86 -2.54 12.52
N GLU A 531 -3.05 -2.51 13.58
CA GLU A 531 -1.76 -3.19 13.65
C GLU A 531 -1.81 -4.42 14.56
N THR A 532 -1.59 -5.60 14.01
CA THR A 532 -1.37 -6.80 14.84
C THR A 532 0.10 -6.96 15.22
N PRO A 533 0.40 -7.57 16.39
CA PRO A 533 1.77 -7.73 16.82
C PRO A 533 2.58 -8.81 16.09
N TYR A 534 1.94 -9.85 15.56
CA TYR A 534 2.63 -11.02 15.02
C TYR A 534 2.10 -11.51 13.68
N ASN A 535 2.99 -12.12 12.90
CA ASN A 535 2.64 -12.85 11.69
C ASN A 535 2.27 -14.29 12.07
N ASN A 536 1.00 -14.55 12.35
CA ASN A 536 0.48 -15.87 12.66
C ASN A 536 -1.04 -15.95 12.43
N GLU A 537 -1.59 -17.15 12.45
CA GLU A 537 -3.02 -17.42 12.26
C GLU A 537 -3.89 -16.68 13.30
N ALA A 538 -3.44 -16.58 14.55
CA ALA A 538 -4.20 -15.86 15.56
C ALA A 538 -4.35 -14.38 15.27
N SER A 539 -3.42 -13.76 14.57
CA SER A 539 -3.56 -12.37 14.10
C SER A 539 -4.60 -12.26 12.98
N THR A 540 -4.74 -13.29 12.15
CA THR A 540 -5.83 -13.38 11.15
C THR A 540 -7.19 -13.43 11.83
N ASP A 541 -7.34 -14.30 12.84
CA ASP A 541 -8.57 -14.40 13.62
C ASP A 541 -8.89 -13.14 14.41
N LEU A 542 -7.88 -12.50 14.98
CA LEU A 542 -8.02 -11.26 15.73
C LEU A 542 -8.58 -10.14 14.85
N PHE A 543 -8.12 -10.02 13.60
CA PHE A 543 -8.69 -9.09 12.64
C PHE A 543 -10.14 -9.44 12.30
N GLU A 544 -10.43 -10.70 12.01
CA GLU A 544 -11.77 -11.15 11.64
C GLU A 544 -12.79 -10.80 12.72
N TYR A 545 -12.49 -11.15 13.99
CA TYR A 545 -13.39 -10.85 15.10
C TYR A 545 -13.50 -9.36 15.41
N GLY A 546 -12.42 -8.61 15.26
CA GLY A 546 -12.45 -7.15 15.39
C GLY A 546 -13.34 -6.52 14.34
N VAL A 547 -13.27 -6.99 13.09
CA VAL A 547 -14.15 -6.52 12.00
C VAL A 547 -15.61 -6.80 12.33
N TYR A 548 -15.95 -7.95 12.92
CA TYR A 548 -17.36 -8.22 13.32
C TYR A 548 -17.85 -7.23 14.39
N GLY A 549 -17.00 -6.89 15.37
CA GLY A 549 -17.34 -5.86 16.36
C GLY A 549 -17.53 -4.48 15.74
N LEU A 550 -16.70 -4.10 14.77
CA LEU A 550 -16.85 -2.83 14.06
C LEU A 550 -18.08 -2.83 13.14
N ILE A 551 -18.41 -3.95 12.50
CA ILE A 551 -19.66 -4.11 11.72
C ILE A 551 -20.88 -3.87 12.61
N ASP A 552 -20.93 -4.51 13.79
CA ASP A 552 -22.04 -4.34 14.74
C ASP A 552 -22.19 -2.87 15.18
N TYR A 553 -21.05 -2.22 15.50
CA TYR A 553 -21.03 -0.80 15.82
C TYR A 553 -21.59 0.06 14.67
N VAL A 554 -21.17 -0.20 13.43
CA VAL A 554 -21.64 0.56 12.27
C VAL A 554 -23.14 0.35 12.05
N MET A 555 -23.65 -0.86 12.19
CA MET A 555 -25.10 -1.13 12.09
C MET A 555 -25.89 -0.35 13.14
N GLU A 556 -25.42 -0.34 14.39
CA GLU A 556 -26.10 0.38 15.48
C GLU A 556 -26.04 1.91 15.33
N HIS A 557 -25.00 2.45 14.69
CA HIS A 557 -24.72 3.88 14.56
C HIS A 557 -24.77 4.40 13.13
N LYS A 558 -25.28 3.62 12.18
CA LYS A 558 -25.31 3.92 10.74
C LYS A 558 -25.80 5.34 10.44
N ASP A 559 -26.93 5.72 11.01
CA ASP A 559 -27.55 7.02 10.78
C ASP A 559 -26.67 8.18 11.29
N ASP A 560 -26.05 8.03 12.46
CA ASP A 560 -25.15 9.04 13.06
C ASP A 560 -23.85 9.19 12.24
N ILE A 561 -23.24 8.06 11.86
CA ILE A 561 -22.02 8.04 11.04
C ILE A 561 -22.29 8.67 9.68
N TYR A 562 -23.37 8.26 9.01
CA TYR A 562 -23.69 8.79 7.68
C TYR A 562 -24.12 10.26 7.74
N HIS A 563 -24.83 10.68 8.79
CA HIS A 563 -25.15 12.09 9.00
C HIS A 563 -23.89 12.96 9.13
N ASN A 564 -22.87 12.50 9.85
CA ASN A 564 -21.60 13.19 9.99
C ASN A 564 -20.84 13.30 8.66
N GLN A 565 -20.85 12.24 7.85
CA GLN A 565 -20.27 12.28 6.50
C GLN A 565 -21.02 13.28 5.59
N LEU A 566 -22.35 13.30 5.66
CA LEU A 566 -23.14 14.29 4.91
C LEU A 566 -22.86 15.73 5.42
N GLU A 567 -22.65 15.90 6.72
CA GLU A 567 -22.26 17.20 7.29
C GLU A 567 -20.88 17.63 6.83
N PHE A 568 -19.92 16.70 6.73
CA PHE A 568 -18.62 16.96 6.13
C PHE A 568 -18.74 17.53 4.71
N PHE A 569 -19.53 16.89 3.85
CA PHE A 569 -19.78 17.38 2.49
C PHE A 569 -20.57 18.70 2.48
N ARG A 570 -21.54 18.87 3.38
CA ARG A 570 -22.31 20.12 3.48
C ARG A 570 -21.43 21.30 3.83
N ARG A 571 -20.58 21.15 4.86
CA ARG A 571 -19.61 22.18 5.25
C ARG A 571 -18.70 22.56 4.08
N GLY A 572 -18.29 21.58 3.28
CA GLY A 572 -17.53 21.82 2.06
C GLY A 572 -18.30 22.62 1.02
N ILE A 573 -19.54 22.24 0.72
CA ILE A 573 -20.39 22.92 -0.28
C ILE A 573 -20.77 24.34 0.15
N GLU A 574 -21.04 24.56 1.42
CA GLU A 574 -21.36 25.88 1.98
C GLU A 574 -20.11 26.70 2.29
N ASN A 575 -18.93 26.12 2.12
CA ASN A 575 -17.62 26.68 2.49
C ASN A 575 -17.58 27.19 3.94
N GLU A 576 -18.17 26.43 4.88
CA GLU A 576 -18.26 26.80 6.29
C GLU A 576 -17.00 26.38 7.06
N ASP A 577 -16.51 27.26 7.92
CA ASP A 577 -15.41 26.99 8.85
C ASP A 577 -15.96 26.79 10.27
N HIS A 578 -15.84 25.58 10.78
CA HIS A 578 -16.28 25.18 12.11
C HIS A 578 -15.13 25.12 13.13
N ARG A 579 -14.15 26.04 13.04
CA ARG A 579 -12.94 26.08 13.88
C ARG A 579 -13.24 26.02 15.39
N ASP A 580 -14.31 26.66 15.84
CA ASP A 580 -14.67 26.70 17.27
C ASP A 580 -15.05 25.33 17.83
N SER A 581 -15.70 24.48 17.04
CA SER A 581 -16.09 23.12 17.46
C SER A 581 -14.91 22.16 17.53
N MET A 582 -13.83 22.49 16.84
CA MET A 582 -12.63 21.66 16.74
C MET A 582 -11.50 22.13 17.67
N GLU A 583 -11.61 23.32 18.28
CA GLU A 583 -10.54 23.93 19.08
C GLU A 583 -9.92 22.97 20.11
N LYS A 584 -10.75 22.16 20.77
CA LYS A 584 -10.29 21.21 21.79
C LYS A 584 -9.53 20.00 21.24
N TRP A 585 -9.64 19.74 19.94
CA TRP A 585 -9.02 18.58 19.29
C TRP A 585 -7.74 18.92 18.56
N TYR A 586 -7.41 20.20 18.35
CA TYR A 586 -6.17 20.57 17.69
C TYR A 586 -4.98 20.60 18.64
N VAL A 587 -3.87 20.08 18.13
CA VAL A 587 -2.58 20.14 18.80
C VAL A 587 -1.52 20.76 17.89
N ASP A 588 -0.50 21.34 18.50
CA ASP A 588 0.66 21.84 17.76
C ASP A 588 1.65 20.71 17.49
N VAL A 589 2.70 21.01 16.74
CA VAL A 589 3.81 20.10 16.44
C VAL A 589 4.54 19.54 17.68
N ASN A 590 4.21 20.00 18.88
CA ASN A 590 4.69 19.45 20.14
C ASN A 590 3.56 18.74 20.89
N ASN A 591 2.47 18.40 20.22
CA ASN A 591 1.27 17.78 20.78
C ASN A 591 0.60 18.56 21.90
N LYS A 592 0.79 19.86 21.91
CA LYS A 592 0.14 20.75 22.85
C LYS A 592 -1.12 21.30 22.25
N GLN A 593 -2.23 21.21 22.99
CA GLN A 593 -3.52 21.73 22.56
C GLN A 593 -3.42 23.22 22.18
N LEU A 594 -3.94 23.53 20.99
CA LEU A 594 -3.95 24.85 20.40
C LEU A 594 -5.35 25.45 20.41
N GLN A 595 -5.38 26.78 20.25
CA GLN A 595 -6.61 27.49 19.90
C GLN A 595 -6.79 27.47 18.39
N SER A 596 -7.99 27.26 17.90
CA SER A 596 -8.32 27.12 16.49
C SER A 596 -7.93 28.34 15.66
N ASP A 597 -8.01 29.55 16.23
CA ASP A 597 -7.63 30.79 15.55
C ASP A 597 -6.10 30.92 15.29
N THR A 598 -5.30 30.07 15.92
CA THR A 598 -3.84 30.01 15.64
C THR A 598 -3.47 28.93 14.65
N TRP A 599 -4.35 27.98 14.44
CA TRP A 599 -4.14 26.83 13.55
C TRP A 599 -4.91 27.00 12.24
N ARG A 600 -6.20 27.32 12.30
CA ARG A 600 -7.04 27.72 11.17
C ARG A 600 -7.09 29.24 11.11
N VAL A 601 -6.02 29.88 10.66
CA VAL A 601 -5.96 31.35 10.53
C VAL A 601 -6.91 31.80 9.43
N PRO A 602 -7.95 32.61 9.74
CA PRO A 602 -8.91 33.02 8.73
C PRO A 602 -8.35 34.11 7.81
N TYR A 603 -8.79 34.12 6.56
CA TYR A 603 -8.59 35.23 5.66
C TYR A 603 -9.40 36.45 6.14
N GLU A 604 -8.81 37.65 6.12
CA GLU A 604 -9.49 38.87 6.58
C GLU A 604 -10.72 39.24 5.75
N GLU A 605 -10.77 38.81 4.49
CA GLU A 605 -11.80 39.22 3.53
C GLU A 605 -13.10 38.45 3.69
N ASN A 606 -13.06 37.17 4.07
CA ASN A 606 -14.25 36.32 4.26
C ASN A 606 -14.40 35.74 5.68
N ASP A 607 -13.48 36.12 6.62
CA ASP A 607 -13.45 35.57 7.99
C ASP A 607 -13.54 34.04 8.05
N ASN A 608 -12.88 33.35 7.09
CA ASN A 608 -12.91 31.91 6.90
C ASN A 608 -11.49 31.39 6.73
N TYR A 609 -11.19 30.25 7.30
CA TYR A 609 -9.93 29.53 7.07
C TYR A 609 -9.78 29.09 5.61
N PHE A 610 -10.87 28.78 4.94
CA PHE A 610 -10.86 28.40 3.54
C PHE A 610 -11.04 29.61 2.64
N PRO A 611 -10.25 29.79 1.57
CA PRO A 611 -10.53 30.84 0.59
C PRO A 611 -11.82 30.50 -0.18
N GLU A 612 -12.33 31.45 -0.96
CA GLU A 612 -13.46 31.23 -1.87
C GLU A 612 -13.04 30.44 -3.11
N TYR A 613 -11.81 30.68 -3.58
CA TYR A 613 -11.27 30.06 -4.80
C TYR A 613 -9.76 29.88 -4.68
N TYR A 614 -9.25 28.85 -5.39
CA TYR A 614 -7.86 28.80 -5.79
C TYR A 614 -7.75 29.03 -7.29
N VAL A 615 -6.85 29.93 -7.72
CA VAL A 615 -6.54 30.16 -9.13
C VAL A 615 -5.17 29.61 -9.45
N ILE A 616 -5.09 28.74 -10.44
CA ILE A 616 -3.86 28.20 -10.99
C ILE A 616 -3.70 28.74 -12.41
N PRO A 617 -2.93 29.80 -12.63
CA PRO A 617 -2.64 30.30 -13.96
C PRO A 617 -2.00 29.20 -14.80
N VAL A 618 -2.21 29.22 -16.12
CA VAL A 618 -1.60 28.25 -17.03
C VAL A 618 -0.82 28.92 -18.18
N ASP A 619 -0.85 30.25 -18.26
CA ASP A 619 -0.10 30.96 -19.26
C ASP A 619 1.34 31.21 -18.81
N ALA A 620 2.30 31.10 -19.75
CA ALA A 620 3.74 31.22 -19.44
C ALA A 620 4.20 32.58 -18.93
N ALA A 621 3.35 33.62 -19.00
CA ALA A 621 3.69 34.95 -18.50
C ALA A 621 3.36 35.11 -17.01
N SER A 622 2.42 34.32 -16.50
CA SER A 622 1.93 34.37 -15.13
C SER A 622 2.12 33.08 -14.33
N GLN A 623 2.71 32.04 -14.94
CA GLN A 623 2.95 30.75 -14.31
C GLN A 623 4.43 30.35 -14.41
N ARG A 624 5.02 30.01 -13.29
CA ARG A 624 6.43 29.54 -13.24
C ARG A 624 6.60 28.22 -13.98
N ASP A 625 5.73 27.23 -13.70
CA ASP A 625 5.70 25.95 -14.38
C ASP A 625 4.28 25.61 -14.90
N PRO A 626 3.95 25.97 -16.15
CA PRO A 626 2.66 25.61 -16.74
C PRO A 626 2.42 24.10 -16.86
N ALA A 627 3.48 23.31 -17.01
CA ALA A 627 3.34 21.86 -17.13
C ALA A 627 2.82 21.25 -15.81
N ASP A 628 3.42 21.65 -14.68
CA ASP A 628 2.97 21.22 -13.36
C ASP A 628 1.61 21.81 -12.98
N ALA A 629 1.30 23.04 -13.40
CA ALA A 629 -0.04 23.59 -13.23
C ALA A 629 -1.13 22.73 -13.90
N TYR A 630 -0.89 22.26 -15.12
CA TYR A 630 -1.78 21.32 -15.79
C TYR A 630 -1.78 19.93 -15.13
N ALA A 631 -0.63 19.45 -14.65
CA ALA A 631 -0.52 18.19 -13.91
C ALA A 631 -1.32 18.26 -12.62
N MET A 632 -1.26 19.39 -11.89
CA MET A 632 -2.09 19.62 -10.70
C MET A 632 -3.58 19.61 -10.99
N GLY A 633 -4.01 20.22 -12.09
CA GLY A 633 -5.40 20.14 -12.51
C GLY A 633 -5.89 18.70 -12.75
N ARG A 634 -5.06 17.85 -13.36
CA ARG A 634 -5.37 16.41 -13.52
C ARG A 634 -5.38 15.68 -12.20
N PHE A 635 -4.43 16.00 -11.31
CA PHE A 635 -4.36 15.44 -9.97
C PHE A 635 -5.63 15.74 -9.17
N LEU A 636 -6.08 16.98 -9.16
CA LEU A 636 -7.32 17.39 -8.48
C LEU A 636 -8.55 16.64 -9.01
N LEU A 637 -8.71 16.57 -10.35
CA LEU A 637 -9.82 15.83 -10.95
C LEU A 637 -9.81 14.34 -10.57
N ARG A 638 -8.63 13.70 -10.53
CA ARG A 638 -8.48 12.30 -10.11
C ARG A 638 -8.95 12.07 -8.67
N ASN A 639 -8.78 13.08 -7.82
CA ASN A 639 -9.16 13.03 -6.41
C ASN A 639 -10.60 13.55 -6.16
N GLY A 640 -11.42 13.66 -7.20
CA GLY A 640 -12.81 14.07 -7.10
C GLY A 640 -13.02 15.58 -6.91
N VAL A 641 -11.94 16.38 -6.89
CA VAL A 641 -12.04 17.84 -6.77
C VAL A 641 -12.53 18.42 -8.10
N ARG A 642 -13.60 19.21 -8.05
CA ARG A 642 -14.11 19.92 -9.22
C ARG A 642 -13.19 21.07 -9.60
N VAL A 643 -12.81 21.12 -10.87
CA VAL A 643 -11.96 22.14 -11.45
C VAL A 643 -12.70 22.83 -12.59
N SER A 644 -12.59 24.14 -12.67
CA SER A 644 -13.16 24.95 -13.75
C SER A 644 -12.08 25.67 -14.54
N SER A 645 -12.39 25.98 -15.79
CA SER A 645 -11.61 26.90 -16.63
C SER A 645 -12.23 28.29 -16.54
N LEU A 646 -11.39 29.33 -16.41
CA LEU A 646 -11.82 30.72 -16.48
C LEU A 646 -12.16 31.09 -17.93
N ASP A 647 -13.38 31.56 -18.20
CA ASP A 647 -13.89 31.80 -19.55
C ASP A 647 -13.32 33.09 -20.17
N THR A 648 -13.06 34.11 -19.35
CA THR A 648 -12.64 35.42 -19.80
C THR A 648 -11.60 36.02 -18.84
N ASP A 649 -10.71 36.89 -19.36
CA ASP A 649 -9.78 37.63 -18.52
C ASP A 649 -10.55 38.36 -17.40
N THR A 650 -10.19 38.08 -16.14
CA THR A 650 -10.90 38.64 -14.98
C THR A 650 -9.91 39.28 -14.00
N ALA A 651 -10.23 40.50 -13.60
CA ALA A 651 -9.43 41.25 -12.62
C ALA A 651 -10.00 41.03 -11.21
N VAL A 652 -9.15 40.62 -10.27
CA VAL A 652 -9.46 40.46 -8.83
C VAL A 652 -8.30 41.05 -8.04
N GLY A 653 -8.54 41.92 -7.07
CA GLY A 653 -7.51 42.52 -6.22
C GLY A 653 -6.43 43.31 -6.99
N GLY A 654 -6.74 43.77 -8.24
CA GLY A 654 -5.78 44.49 -9.10
C GLY A 654 -4.89 43.55 -9.93
N VAL A 655 -5.03 42.24 -9.82
CA VAL A 655 -4.36 41.26 -10.66
C VAL A 655 -5.35 40.77 -11.74
N THR A 656 -4.89 40.64 -12.98
CA THR A 656 -5.70 40.10 -14.06
C THR A 656 -5.35 38.63 -14.29
N TYR A 657 -6.29 37.73 -14.03
CA TYR A 657 -6.22 36.30 -14.36
C TYR A 657 -6.70 36.08 -15.78
N ARG A 658 -5.92 35.33 -16.55
CA ARG A 658 -6.21 35.09 -17.97
C ARG A 658 -7.25 34.03 -18.18
N ALA A 659 -8.05 34.17 -19.22
CA ALA A 659 -8.92 33.11 -19.72
C ALA A 659 -8.12 31.79 -19.91
N GLY A 660 -8.70 30.67 -19.52
CA GLY A 660 -8.05 29.37 -19.53
C GLY A 660 -7.31 29.00 -18.25
N SER A 661 -7.11 29.95 -17.30
CA SER A 661 -6.61 29.62 -15.94
C SER A 661 -7.53 28.58 -15.29
N LEU A 662 -6.96 27.62 -14.56
CA LEU A 662 -7.74 26.66 -13.79
C LEU A 662 -8.17 27.35 -12.48
N VAL A 663 -9.42 27.12 -12.11
CA VAL A 663 -10.02 27.67 -10.89
C VAL A 663 -10.68 26.53 -10.12
N VAL A 664 -10.32 26.40 -8.86
CA VAL A 664 -10.97 25.52 -7.91
C VAL A 664 -11.91 26.37 -7.07
N ASP A 665 -13.21 26.21 -7.27
CA ASP A 665 -14.24 26.79 -6.42
C ASP A 665 -14.32 25.97 -5.13
N MET A 666 -14.15 26.63 -3.99
CA MET A 666 -14.08 25.95 -2.69
C MET A 666 -15.45 25.54 -2.16
N HIS A 667 -16.54 25.96 -2.83
CA HIS A 667 -17.90 25.49 -2.55
C HIS A 667 -18.17 24.11 -3.16
N GLN A 668 -17.52 23.08 -2.61
CA GLN A 668 -17.64 21.71 -3.11
C GLN A 668 -17.40 20.66 -2.03
N ALA A 669 -17.90 19.45 -2.22
CA ALA A 669 -17.79 18.35 -1.25
C ALA A 669 -16.33 18.03 -0.89
N LYS A 670 -15.41 18.09 -1.86
CA LYS A 670 -13.98 17.78 -1.68
C LYS A 670 -13.14 19.00 -1.30
N ARG A 671 -13.76 20.03 -0.70
CA ARG A 671 -13.09 21.29 -0.32
C ARG A 671 -11.87 21.06 0.59
N ASN A 672 -12.02 20.21 1.62
CA ASN A 672 -10.98 19.97 2.60
C ASN A 672 -9.71 19.39 1.96
N TYR A 673 -9.87 18.42 1.08
CA TYR A 673 -8.75 17.86 0.32
C TYR A 673 -8.14 18.88 -0.64
N ALA A 674 -8.98 19.64 -1.35
CA ALA A 674 -8.51 20.70 -2.24
C ALA A 674 -7.65 21.73 -1.49
N ASN A 675 -8.09 22.15 -0.28
CA ASN A 675 -7.31 23.06 0.56
C ASN A 675 -6.00 22.42 1.01
N ALA A 676 -6.04 21.18 1.51
CA ALA A 676 -4.86 20.49 2.03
C ALA A 676 -3.72 20.38 1.00
N VAL A 677 -4.04 20.26 -0.29
CA VAL A 677 -3.03 20.13 -1.34
C VAL A 677 -2.64 21.45 -2.02
N LEU A 678 -3.45 22.51 -1.87
CA LEU A 678 -3.23 23.80 -2.55
C LEU A 678 -2.81 24.93 -1.61
N TRP A 679 -3.02 24.81 -0.29
CA TRP A 679 -2.66 25.84 0.68
C TRP A 679 -1.14 25.96 0.86
N GLU A 680 -0.69 26.98 1.58
CA GLU A 680 0.74 27.22 1.79
C GLU A 680 1.40 26.27 2.81
N GLY A 681 0.60 25.44 3.49
CA GLY A 681 1.08 24.50 4.49
C GLY A 681 1.37 25.13 5.86
N ALA A 682 1.61 24.29 6.86
CA ALA A 682 2.11 24.69 8.16
C ALA A 682 3.63 24.58 8.22
N ASP A 683 4.27 25.42 9.03
CA ASP A 683 5.71 25.29 9.32
C ASP A 683 5.93 24.18 10.35
N ALA A 684 6.23 22.99 9.89
CA ALA A 684 6.59 21.85 10.73
C ALA A 684 8.08 21.78 11.11
N SER A 685 8.89 22.80 10.75
CA SER A 685 10.36 22.77 10.96
C SER A 685 10.78 22.75 12.42
N ALA A 686 9.90 23.17 13.34
CA ALA A 686 10.14 23.16 14.78
C ALA A 686 9.71 21.84 15.43
N SER A 687 9.07 20.92 14.68
CA SER A 687 8.68 19.61 15.20
C SER A 687 9.91 18.79 15.53
N GLY A 688 9.87 18.06 16.64
CA GLY A 688 10.90 17.10 17.00
C GLY A 688 10.83 15.80 16.17
N PHE A 689 10.04 15.77 15.11
CA PHE A 689 9.81 14.61 14.26
C PHE A 689 10.79 14.58 13.09
N PRO A 690 11.88 13.82 13.18
CA PRO A 690 12.88 13.82 12.10
C PRO A 690 12.63 12.75 11.04
N ASP A 691 11.56 11.96 11.11
CA ASP A 691 11.36 10.81 10.25
C ASP A 691 10.07 10.84 9.41
N LEU A 692 9.89 9.81 8.60
CA LEU A 692 8.78 9.66 7.67
C LEU A 692 7.42 9.40 8.35
N TYR A 693 7.39 9.25 9.65
CA TYR A 693 6.18 9.11 10.45
C TYR A 693 5.65 10.43 10.96
N SER A 694 6.30 11.52 10.63
CA SER A 694 5.79 12.85 10.91
C SER A 694 4.93 13.36 9.77
N GLU A 695 4.27 14.45 10.01
CA GLU A 695 3.28 15.06 9.12
C GLU A 695 3.79 15.27 7.71
N SER A 696 2.98 14.91 6.75
CA SER A 696 3.22 15.19 5.35
C SER A 696 2.77 16.62 5.05
N VAL A 697 3.70 17.49 4.76
CA VAL A 697 3.37 18.81 4.21
C VAL A 697 2.98 18.63 2.75
N THR A 698 1.73 18.87 2.42
CA THR A 698 1.18 18.71 1.07
C THR A 698 1.07 20.02 0.28
N ASN A 699 1.84 21.04 0.62
CA ASN A 699 1.95 22.29 -0.13
C ASN A 699 2.52 22.03 -1.55
N PHE A 700 1.70 21.51 -2.45
CA PHE A 700 2.14 21.17 -3.80
C PHE A 700 2.55 22.38 -4.65
N PRO A 701 1.91 23.57 -4.53
CA PRO A 701 2.40 24.74 -5.25
C PRO A 701 3.87 25.05 -4.97
N ALA A 702 4.29 25.02 -3.71
CA ALA A 702 5.68 25.25 -3.35
C ALA A 702 6.57 24.04 -3.66
N MET A 703 6.12 22.82 -3.34
CA MET A 703 6.90 21.58 -3.54
C MET A 703 7.18 21.30 -5.01
N ARG A 704 6.21 21.56 -5.90
CA ARG A 704 6.30 21.29 -7.34
C ARG A 704 6.70 22.50 -8.16
N GLY A 705 6.69 23.69 -7.56
CA GLY A 705 7.21 24.92 -8.16
C GLY A 705 6.27 25.62 -9.14
N PHE A 706 4.97 25.45 -9.01
CA PHE A 706 3.97 26.19 -9.78
C PHE A 706 3.26 27.25 -8.94
N ASP A 707 2.62 28.21 -9.59
CA ASP A 707 1.89 29.29 -8.92
C ASP A 707 0.43 28.91 -8.73
N CYS A 708 -0.05 29.02 -7.49
CA CYS A 708 -1.44 28.87 -7.09
C CYS A 708 -1.80 30.00 -6.13
N ILE A 709 -2.90 30.68 -6.37
CA ILE A 709 -3.25 31.92 -5.66
C ILE A 709 -4.60 31.70 -4.96
N PRO A 710 -4.66 31.77 -3.61
CA PRO A 710 -5.92 31.82 -2.89
C PRO A 710 -6.63 33.15 -3.11
N ILE A 711 -7.94 33.12 -3.30
CA ILE A 711 -8.81 34.29 -3.47
C ILE A 711 -9.92 34.19 -2.42
N ALA A 712 -9.90 35.03 -1.44
CA ALA A 712 -10.93 35.11 -0.39
C ALA A 712 -12.12 36.02 -0.76
N ALA A 713 -12.05 36.70 -1.89
CA ALA A 713 -13.14 37.59 -2.33
C ALA A 713 -14.34 36.78 -2.83
N GLU A 714 -15.47 36.89 -2.11
CA GLU A 714 -16.72 36.23 -2.46
C GLU A 714 -17.21 36.62 -3.87
N GLY A 715 -17.67 35.66 -4.67
CA GLY A 715 -18.24 35.89 -5.98
C GLY A 715 -17.27 36.44 -7.05
N ALA A 716 -15.95 36.46 -6.81
CA ALA A 716 -14.96 37.04 -7.72
C ALA A 716 -15.04 36.48 -9.16
N PHE A 717 -15.45 35.26 -9.32
CA PHE A 717 -15.54 34.55 -10.61
C PHE A 717 -16.96 34.13 -11.00
N ASP A 718 -17.99 34.65 -10.34
CA ASP A 718 -19.39 34.31 -10.63
C ASP A 718 -19.74 34.47 -12.11
N GLY A 719 -20.33 33.42 -12.70
CA GLY A 719 -20.77 33.40 -14.09
C GLY A 719 -19.65 33.44 -15.13
N LYS A 720 -18.38 33.16 -14.71
CA LYS A 720 -17.19 33.18 -15.58
C LYS A 720 -16.43 31.86 -15.58
N LEU A 721 -16.97 30.84 -14.95
CA LEU A 721 -16.35 29.53 -14.83
C LEU A 721 -17.11 28.49 -15.64
N THR A 722 -16.37 27.68 -16.38
CA THR A 722 -16.88 26.46 -17.01
C THR A 722 -16.17 25.24 -16.41
N GLU A 723 -16.92 24.37 -15.76
CA GLU A 723 -16.40 23.12 -15.19
C GLU A 723 -15.78 22.26 -16.29
N VAL A 724 -14.62 21.64 -15.99
CA VAL A 724 -13.90 20.76 -16.91
C VAL A 724 -13.79 19.36 -16.34
N SER A 725 -14.03 18.35 -17.20
CA SER A 725 -13.85 16.95 -16.85
C SER A 725 -12.45 16.41 -17.18
N THR A 726 -11.68 17.19 -17.96
CA THR A 726 -10.32 16.83 -18.36
C THR A 726 -9.45 18.09 -18.47
N VAL A 727 -8.19 17.95 -18.11
CA VAL A 727 -7.18 19.01 -18.20
C VAL A 727 -6.09 18.57 -19.16
N THR A 728 -5.98 19.27 -20.31
CA THR A 728 -4.97 18.98 -21.33
C THR A 728 -3.98 20.14 -21.39
N GLY A 729 -2.71 19.84 -21.10
CA GLY A 729 -1.61 20.78 -21.23
C GLY A 729 -1.31 21.15 -22.69
N ARG A 730 -0.84 22.34 -22.92
CA ARG A 730 -0.47 22.82 -24.27
C ARG A 730 0.82 23.62 -24.22
N SER A 731 1.72 23.32 -25.17
CA SER A 731 2.89 24.15 -25.40
C SER A 731 2.53 25.55 -25.86
N GLN A 732 3.29 26.53 -25.39
CA GLN A 732 3.12 27.93 -25.73
C GLN A 732 4.35 28.43 -26.47
N LEU A 733 4.19 28.82 -27.72
CA LEU A 733 5.25 29.43 -28.53
C LEU A 733 4.89 30.86 -28.85
N THR A 734 5.62 31.80 -28.26
CA THR A 734 5.50 33.25 -28.52
C THR A 734 6.52 33.69 -29.58
N GLY A 735 6.33 34.89 -30.12
CA GLY A 735 7.20 35.40 -31.19
C GLY A 735 6.91 34.75 -32.53
N THR A 736 7.23 35.47 -33.61
CA THR A 736 6.85 35.07 -34.99
C THR A 736 8.02 35.08 -35.97
N ALA A 737 9.23 35.47 -35.56
CA ALA A 737 10.36 35.69 -36.45
C ALA A 737 11.55 34.78 -36.12
N GLY A 738 12.26 34.33 -37.18
CA GLY A 738 13.52 33.57 -37.06
C GLY A 738 13.35 32.07 -36.94
N ASP A 739 14.45 31.37 -36.88
CA ASP A 739 14.55 29.92 -36.76
C ASP A 739 15.12 29.44 -35.43
N VAL A 740 15.39 30.36 -34.51
CA VAL A 740 15.85 30.03 -33.16
C VAL A 740 14.63 30.02 -32.22
N VAL A 741 14.54 29.00 -31.41
CA VAL A 741 13.58 28.91 -30.31
C VAL A 741 14.36 28.91 -29.00
N ILE A 742 14.01 29.81 -28.11
CA ILE A 742 14.44 29.84 -26.72
C ILE A 742 13.36 29.08 -25.94
N LEU A 743 13.75 27.91 -25.43
CA LEU A 743 12.92 27.05 -24.59
C LEU A 743 13.23 27.35 -23.13
N SER A 744 12.22 27.77 -22.39
CA SER A 744 12.37 28.05 -20.96
C SER A 744 12.72 26.77 -20.19
N ASN A 745 13.73 26.88 -19.33
CA ASN A 745 14.11 25.80 -18.43
C ASN A 745 13.35 25.97 -17.10
N ASN A 746 12.05 25.75 -17.15
CA ASN A 746 11.08 26.08 -16.09
C ASN A 746 10.39 24.87 -15.44
N GLY A 747 10.83 23.64 -15.74
CA GLY A 747 10.23 22.46 -15.17
C GLY A 747 10.76 21.16 -15.78
N SER A 748 10.23 20.03 -15.30
CA SER A 748 10.63 18.69 -15.71
C SER A 748 10.36 18.40 -17.19
N GLU A 749 9.25 18.90 -17.74
CA GLU A 749 8.89 18.70 -19.15
C GLU A 749 9.90 19.33 -20.12
N ALA A 750 10.44 20.52 -19.80
CA ALA A 750 11.48 21.13 -20.58
C ALA A 750 12.76 20.27 -20.61
N VAL A 751 13.15 19.70 -19.47
CA VAL A 751 14.31 18.80 -19.37
C VAL A 751 14.06 17.49 -20.12
N ARG A 752 12.87 16.91 -20.02
CA ARG A 752 12.46 15.71 -20.75
C ARG A 752 12.51 15.94 -22.25
N ALA A 753 11.96 17.05 -22.74
CA ALA A 753 12.00 17.43 -24.14
C ALA A 753 13.45 17.61 -24.65
N VAL A 754 14.31 18.28 -23.87
CA VAL A 754 15.73 18.43 -24.20
C VAL A 754 16.42 17.08 -24.27
N ASN A 755 16.20 16.18 -23.31
CA ASN A 755 16.77 14.84 -23.32
C ASN A 755 16.26 14.01 -24.51
N ALA A 756 14.99 14.11 -24.87
CA ALA A 756 14.46 13.46 -26.07
C ALA A 756 15.10 13.96 -27.37
N LEU A 757 15.32 15.27 -27.46
CA LEU A 757 16.03 15.87 -28.60
C LEU A 757 17.47 15.39 -28.70
N LEU A 758 18.19 15.33 -27.58
CA LEU A 758 19.58 14.85 -27.52
C LEU A 758 19.67 13.36 -27.88
N ASP A 759 18.74 12.54 -27.45
CA ASP A 759 18.63 11.12 -27.82
C ASP A 759 18.34 10.93 -29.32
N ALA A 760 17.55 11.85 -29.90
CA ALA A 760 17.31 11.89 -31.36
C ALA A 760 18.47 12.52 -32.18
N GLY A 761 19.60 12.81 -31.53
CA GLY A 761 20.78 13.40 -32.16
C GLY A 761 20.62 14.85 -32.60
N ARG A 762 19.62 15.56 -32.04
CA ARG A 762 19.40 16.99 -32.33
C ARG A 762 20.33 17.85 -31.49
N THR A 763 20.70 19.00 -32.02
CA THR A 763 21.54 19.97 -31.32
C THR A 763 20.69 20.83 -30.41
N VAL A 764 21.03 20.85 -29.12
CA VAL A 764 20.49 21.77 -28.10
C VAL A 764 21.66 22.50 -27.47
N SER A 765 21.47 23.76 -27.16
CA SER A 765 22.49 24.60 -26.51
C SER A 765 21.94 25.26 -25.24
N LEU A 766 22.76 25.30 -24.19
CA LEU A 766 22.44 26.08 -22.98
C LEU A 766 22.85 27.51 -23.18
N ILE A 767 21.95 28.45 -22.90
CA ILE A 767 22.21 29.90 -22.98
C ILE A 767 23.06 30.33 -21.79
N THR A 768 24.19 30.99 -22.08
CA THR A 768 25.23 31.25 -21.07
C THR A 768 25.23 32.69 -20.55
N SER A 769 24.48 33.59 -21.18
CA SER A 769 24.40 35.00 -20.77
C SER A 769 23.13 35.69 -21.27
N GLY A 770 22.83 36.87 -20.73
CA GLY A 770 21.61 37.63 -21.02
C GLY A 770 20.43 37.22 -20.17
N ASP A 771 19.24 37.75 -20.51
CA ASP A 771 17.99 37.58 -19.76
C ASP A 771 17.52 36.12 -19.75
N HIS A 772 17.90 35.34 -20.76
CA HIS A 772 17.58 33.92 -20.92
C HIS A 772 18.70 32.97 -20.46
N LYS A 773 19.63 33.46 -19.62
CA LYS A 773 20.68 32.59 -19.08
C LYS A 773 20.12 31.43 -18.30
N GLY A 774 20.45 30.22 -18.71
CA GLY A 774 19.94 28.96 -18.11
C GLY A 774 18.84 28.30 -18.94
N ASP A 775 18.23 29.04 -19.87
CA ASP A 775 17.29 28.49 -20.84
C ASP A 775 18.03 27.74 -21.97
N PHE A 776 17.28 27.04 -22.80
CA PHE A 776 17.84 26.27 -23.92
C PHE A 776 17.59 26.99 -25.25
N ALA A 777 18.56 26.94 -26.14
CA ALA A 777 18.42 27.41 -27.53
C ALA A 777 18.45 26.18 -28.45
N LEU A 778 17.48 26.12 -29.35
CA LEU A 778 17.31 25.06 -30.35
C LEU A 778 16.72 25.63 -31.64
N SER A 779 16.70 24.81 -32.72
CA SER A 779 16.05 25.23 -33.97
C SER A 779 14.52 25.06 -33.89
N LEU A 780 13.78 25.85 -34.65
CA LEU A 780 12.34 25.71 -34.77
C LEU A 780 11.97 24.26 -35.21
N ALA A 781 12.70 23.70 -36.18
CA ALA A 781 12.50 22.32 -36.61
C ALA A 781 12.73 21.26 -35.54
N SER A 782 13.59 21.52 -34.55
CA SER A 782 13.76 20.64 -33.39
C SER A 782 12.61 20.81 -32.41
N TYR A 783 12.21 22.04 -32.12
CA TYR A 783 11.06 22.34 -31.25
C TYR A 783 9.77 21.66 -31.74
N GLU A 784 9.49 21.79 -33.04
CA GLU A 784 8.29 21.18 -33.66
C GLU A 784 8.22 19.65 -33.52
N THR A 785 9.36 18.97 -33.27
CA THR A 785 9.35 17.51 -33.05
C THR A 785 8.99 17.06 -31.64
N VAL A 786 8.91 18.01 -30.68
CA VAL A 786 8.62 17.72 -29.27
C VAL A 786 7.46 18.55 -28.71
N ALA A 787 7.00 19.57 -29.44
CA ALA A 787 5.99 20.50 -28.94
C ALA A 787 4.62 19.88 -28.68
N ASP A 788 4.29 18.78 -29.35
CA ASP A 788 3.03 18.05 -29.17
C ASP A 788 3.11 16.98 -28.07
N ASP A 789 4.34 16.53 -27.73
CA ASP A 789 4.56 15.48 -26.75
C ASP A 789 4.78 16.03 -25.32
N PHE A 790 5.15 17.32 -25.20
CA PHE A 790 5.47 17.96 -23.94
C PHE A 790 4.78 19.32 -23.81
N VAL A 791 4.57 19.77 -22.57
CA VAL A 791 4.06 21.10 -22.26
C VAL A 791 5.23 22.07 -22.11
N LEU A 792 5.49 22.87 -23.13
CA LEU A 792 6.66 23.72 -23.23
C LEU A 792 6.33 25.21 -23.29
N SER A 793 7.14 26.01 -22.60
CA SER A 793 7.12 27.49 -22.71
C SER A 793 8.29 27.93 -23.56
N ALA A 794 8.04 28.60 -24.69
CA ALA A 794 9.09 28.91 -25.64
C ALA A 794 8.85 30.26 -26.34
N THR A 795 9.93 30.88 -26.80
CA THR A 795 9.91 32.13 -27.60
C THR A 795 10.70 31.93 -28.87
N ARG A 796 10.08 32.23 -30.00
CA ARG A 796 10.71 32.23 -31.32
C ARG A 796 11.37 33.56 -31.58
N THR A 797 12.66 33.55 -31.96
CA THR A 797 13.43 34.75 -32.25
C THR A 797 14.33 34.62 -33.49
N ALA A 798 14.66 35.76 -34.10
CA ALA A 798 15.68 35.85 -35.15
C ALA A 798 17.10 36.02 -34.59
N GLU A 799 17.21 36.37 -33.30
CA GLU A 799 18.49 36.59 -32.65
C GLU A 799 19.05 35.27 -32.11
N SER A 800 20.35 35.05 -32.32
CA SER A 800 21.03 33.90 -31.74
C SER A 800 21.63 34.28 -30.37
N PRO A 801 21.17 33.73 -29.27
CA PRO A 801 21.73 34.04 -27.95
C PRO A 801 23.16 33.45 -27.83
N ALA A 802 23.95 34.01 -26.91
CA ALA A 802 25.23 33.40 -26.55
C ALA A 802 24.97 32.09 -25.82
N ALA A 803 25.30 30.96 -26.47
CA ALA A 803 24.96 29.65 -25.96
C ALA A 803 26.08 28.62 -26.28
N SER A 804 26.14 27.55 -25.51
CA SER A 804 27.07 26.43 -25.69
C SER A 804 26.29 25.16 -25.89
N ALA A 805 26.66 24.38 -26.93
CA ALA A 805 26.05 23.10 -27.18
C ALA A 805 26.23 22.15 -25.98
N ILE A 806 25.16 21.47 -25.62
CA ILE A 806 25.17 20.50 -24.52
C ILE A 806 25.10 19.08 -25.06
N ARG A 807 25.44 18.15 -24.22
CA ARG A 807 25.29 16.72 -24.44
C ARG A 807 24.57 16.11 -23.23
N LYS A 808 23.86 15.02 -23.44
CA LYS A 808 23.24 14.29 -22.37
C LYS A 808 24.31 13.73 -21.43
N PRO A 809 24.25 14.03 -20.13
CA PRO A 809 25.18 13.44 -19.17
C PRO A 809 24.84 11.98 -18.94
N THR A 810 25.83 11.18 -18.51
CA THR A 810 25.60 9.90 -17.90
C THR A 810 25.49 10.10 -16.40
N LEU A 811 24.42 9.60 -15.80
CA LEU A 811 24.20 9.69 -14.37
C LEU A 811 24.73 8.42 -13.68
N PHE A 812 25.42 8.64 -12.57
CA PHE A 812 25.84 7.56 -11.69
C PHE A 812 25.08 7.70 -10.38
N LEU A 813 24.33 6.67 -10.02
CA LEU A 813 23.64 6.57 -8.75
C LEU A 813 24.56 5.77 -7.82
N ALA A 814 25.21 6.45 -6.89
CA ALA A 814 26.02 5.82 -5.85
C ALA A 814 25.11 5.53 -4.64
N GLY A 815 24.83 4.26 -4.41
CA GLY A 815 24.04 3.79 -3.28
C GLY A 815 24.90 2.96 -2.32
N ARG A 816 24.60 3.05 -1.02
CA ARG A 816 25.06 2.06 -0.08
C ARG A 816 24.14 0.86 -0.18
N TYR A 817 24.72 -0.33 -0.35
CA TYR A 817 23.94 -1.54 -0.14
C TYR A 817 23.58 -1.59 1.35
N ASP A 818 22.35 -1.27 1.67
CA ASP A 818 21.82 -1.37 3.03
C ASP A 818 20.89 -2.58 3.08
N ALA A 819 21.16 -3.44 4.03
CA ALA A 819 20.35 -4.60 4.31
C ALA A 819 18.90 -4.23 4.66
N PHE A 820 18.72 -3.05 5.27
CA PHE A 820 17.39 -2.55 5.65
C PHE A 820 16.58 -2.06 4.47
N SER A 821 17.22 -1.39 3.52
CA SER A 821 16.51 -0.72 2.44
C SER A 821 16.55 -1.48 1.11
N GLY A 822 17.43 -2.49 0.99
CA GLY A 822 17.68 -3.19 -0.27
C GLY A 822 18.30 -2.29 -1.35
N ALA A 823 19.07 -2.87 -2.25
CA ALA A 823 19.65 -2.16 -3.39
C ALA A 823 18.55 -1.53 -4.27
N LYS A 824 17.38 -2.15 -4.36
CA LYS A 824 16.22 -1.69 -5.14
C LYS A 824 15.64 -0.34 -4.68
N LEU A 825 15.75 0.03 -3.40
CA LEU A 825 15.25 1.32 -2.92
C LEU A 825 15.93 2.51 -3.58
N THR A 826 17.26 2.50 -3.59
CA THR A 826 18.00 3.57 -4.23
C THR A 826 17.78 3.54 -5.75
N GLU A 827 17.61 2.35 -6.34
CA GLU A 827 17.26 2.20 -7.76
C GLU A 827 15.86 2.69 -8.05
N GLY A 828 14.85 2.31 -7.27
CA GLY A 828 13.45 2.66 -7.50
C GLY A 828 13.23 4.17 -7.50
N TYR A 829 13.51 4.83 -6.39
CA TYR A 829 13.27 6.28 -6.25
C TYR A 829 14.08 7.11 -7.25
N PHE A 830 15.37 6.90 -7.34
CA PHE A 830 16.21 7.71 -8.24
C PHE A 830 16.04 7.31 -9.70
N ALA A 831 15.87 6.01 -10.00
CA ALA A 831 15.66 5.57 -11.38
C ALA A 831 14.33 6.09 -11.93
N GLN A 832 13.27 6.04 -11.18
CA GLN A 832 11.99 6.62 -11.57
C GLN A 832 12.10 8.13 -11.76
N TRP A 833 12.71 8.83 -10.81
CA TRP A 833 12.90 10.27 -10.90
C TRP A 833 13.74 10.69 -12.11
N PHE A 834 14.89 10.09 -12.27
CA PHE A 834 15.79 10.50 -13.37
C PHE A 834 15.35 9.92 -14.72
N ARG A 835 14.85 8.70 -14.75
CA ARG A 835 14.39 8.07 -15.99
C ARG A 835 13.07 8.67 -16.46
N ASP A 836 12.07 8.69 -15.60
CA ASP A 836 10.68 9.01 -15.95
C ASP A 836 10.40 10.50 -15.72
N GLY A 837 10.87 11.08 -14.60
CA GLY A 837 10.70 12.49 -14.28
C GLY A 837 11.49 13.42 -15.18
N TYR A 838 12.71 13.05 -15.57
CA TYR A 838 13.62 13.91 -16.35
C TYR A 838 14.13 13.31 -17.67
N GLY A 839 13.79 12.06 -17.97
CA GLY A 839 14.17 11.39 -19.23
C GLY A 839 15.64 10.99 -19.31
N PHE A 840 16.35 10.85 -18.21
CA PHE A 840 17.72 10.34 -18.19
C PHE A 840 17.72 8.81 -18.23
N ARG A 841 17.91 8.24 -19.41
CA ARG A 841 17.98 6.79 -19.61
C ARG A 841 19.38 6.19 -19.47
N ASN A 842 20.43 7.03 -19.40
CA ASN A 842 21.81 6.63 -19.23
C ASN A 842 22.23 6.79 -17.76
N TYR A 843 21.85 5.85 -16.92
CA TYR A 843 22.32 5.79 -15.55
C TYR A 843 22.97 4.43 -15.27
N ARG A 844 23.92 4.41 -14.36
CA ARG A 844 24.54 3.20 -13.83
C ARG A 844 24.47 3.24 -12.32
N ASN A 845 24.03 2.15 -11.73
CA ASN A 845 24.04 1.98 -10.28
C ASN A 845 25.41 1.46 -9.86
N VAL A 846 25.98 2.10 -8.87
CA VAL A 846 27.26 1.71 -8.28
C VAL A 846 27.05 1.50 -6.79
N TYR A 847 27.25 0.29 -6.32
CA TYR A 847 27.04 -0.07 -4.92
C TYR A 847 28.35 -0.25 -4.18
N SER A 848 28.40 0.24 -2.93
CA SER A 848 29.46 -0.15 -2.01
C SER A 848 29.11 -1.50 -1.37
N ASN A 849 30.09 -2.35 -1.19
CA ASN A 849 29.93 -3.68 -0.59
C ASN A 849 29.85 -3.67 0.96
N GLY A 850 29.25 -2.63 1.55
CA GLY A 850 28.94 -2.60 2.99
C GLY A 850 30.08 -2.18 3.92
N THR A 851 31.25 -1.85 3.43
CA THR A 851 32.30 -1.23 4.25
C THR A 851 32.10 0.28 4.31
N SER A 852 32.27 0.86 5.49
CA SER A 852 31.98 2.26 5.80
C SER A 852 32.85 3.31 5.05
N ASN A 853 33.73 2.87 4.19
CA ASN A 853 34.56 3.74 3.39
C ASN A 853 34.17 3.60 1.92
N TYR A 854 33.64 4.67 1.33
CA TYR A 854 33.46 4.80 -0.09
C TYR A 854 34.85 4.81 -0.75
N ASP A 855 35.21 3.71 -1.35
CA ASP A 855 36.40 3.66 -2.21
C ASP A 855 36.05 4.23 -3.59
N ILE A 856 36.26 5.54 -3.72
CA ILE A 856 35.99 6.26 -4.96
C ILE A 856 36.81 5.66 -6.13
N GLU A 857 38.00 5.10 -5.85
CA GLU A 857 38.82 4.47 -6.87
C GLU A 857 38.17 3.20 -7.43
N THR A 858 37.56 2.37 -6.57
CA THR A 858 36.74 1.21 -7.00
C THR A 858 35.55 1.64 -7.87
N TYR A 859 34.90 2.75 -7.54
CA TYR A 859 33.84 3.30 -8.37
C TYR A 859 34.31 3.78 -9.72
N ILE A 860 35.46 4.45 -9.77
CA ILE A 860 36.05 4.94 -11.01
C ILE A 860 36.45 3.79 -11.91
N ASP A 861 37.01 2.71 -11.35
CA ASP A 861 37.37 1.50 -12.10
C ASP A 861 36.16 0.76 -12.67
N GLN A 862 35.02 0.76 -11.99
CA GLN A 862 33.73 0.22 -12.49
C GLN A 862 33.12 1.09 -13.61
N LEU A 863 33.50 2.35 -13.68
CA LEU A 863 33.01 3.31 -14.66
C LEU A 863 33.72 3.21 -16.03
N GLY A 864 34.87 2.51 -16.15
CA GLY A 864 35.61 2.23 -17.38
C GLY A 864 36.17 3.47 -17.98
#